data_047c03e5ae7651c2ee2f2809a74fedf1
#
_entry.id   047c03e5ae7651c2ee2f2809a74fedf1
#
_cell.length_a   1.000
_cell.length_b   1.000
_cell.length_c   1.000
_cell.angle_alpha   90.00
_cell.angle_beta   90.00
_cell.angle_gamma   90.00
#
_symmetry.space_group_name_H-M   'P 1'
#
loop_
_entity.id
_entity.type
_entity.pdbx_description
1 polymer ?
#
loop_
_entity_poly.entity_id
_entity_poly.type
_entity_poly.pdbx_seq_one_letter_code
_entity_poly.pdbx_strand_id
1 'polypeptide(L)'
;MMSKQQLGAQISEELPEHLANFANVVLNGPVTSSLEAAAWLDWCGRHRSVRVTPWEVPRAVLPQGRAITLHDVKVDGHGPDDKLYNNNPDIRDKVARGNTVLEVHDTISHTVQHDMAIFALRKFTGGMGDEDEDQPEDDLVWQRYFLKPMSEVAKVVCMIKENGEAAHVSVRLIDDKFYFIAGSKNVHLLFKNAQDLELYTESRFMIAKKVGAAWLQQLGQVPATQTAMLLSFLHESRLTMIFEILCPDYQHVVDLSHLPRPQLKFLTFTNQYSDNVDAKTSLSAFSPDICIEFARYFALETANYDVITAEETEKRMMKVRQGVDYEGEVLYFMDNSNNTIGLLKKKTTWYIVLRAIREKVSHAHSTYKKNPGGWSSQVNTQLLGKLNKRLDDIQRWLSLTPEETHQWKMIGRSFQSWLMEKLVTARGDIDKYSVRGNFPQLWRQFLNSREGAEQVSTTGNSEQEEIQAENILEEPRSSSPRIIIGEDGCPHRPHIGAFLLRNVDLMGKNFKKVMNVLNKTHGKICNNKKKAYIGIHDIERLNSQTLAYKSCSPTSLLECLGEEVSTLLKENILSMEHCTVLYDGNVPLAIPPFYTNDGSGPTEASENILVQITSEESLEAIVMVMNALIQQFYHLGIK
;
A
#
# COMPACT_ATOMS: atom_id res chain seq x y z
N MET A 1 4.56 -23.24 -30.80
CA MET A 1 3.73 -22.76 -29.68
C MET A 1 3.11 -23.93 -28.94
N MET A 2 3.06 -23.93 -27.62
CA MET A 2 2.35 -24.93 -26.83
C MET A 2 0.84 -24.81 -27.03
N SER A 3 0.14 -25.93 -27.18
CA SER A 3 -1.32 -25.94 -27.11
C SER A 3 -1.78 -25.64 -25.66
N LYS A 4 -3.04 -25.20 -25.46
CA LYS A 4 -3.61 -25.05 -24.11
C LYS A 4 -3.42 -26.30 -23.25
N GLN A 5 -3.57 -27.49 -23.85
CA GLN A 5 -3.39 -28.76 -23.15
C GLN A 5 -1.95 -29.01 -22.71
N GLN A 6 -0.96 -28.71 -23.56
CA GLN A 6 0.45 -28.80 -23.22
C GLN A 6 0.84 -27.79 -22.14
N LEU A 7 0.34 -26.56 -22.25
CA LEU A 7 0.55 -25.51 -21.23
C LEU A 7 -0.06 -25.91 -19.89
N GLY A 8 -1.29 -26.44 -19.87
CA GLY A 8 -1.92 -26.93 -18.65
C GLY A 8 -1.17 -28.09 -17.99
N ALA A 9 -0.58 -29.00 -18.79
CA ALA A 9 0.25 -30.08 -18.30
C ALA A 9 1.55 -29.54 -17.66
N GLN A 10 2.24 -28.61 -18.33
CA GLN A 10 3.46 -27.97 -17.81
C GLN A 10 3.18 -27.20 -16.51
N ILE A 11 2.10 -26.43 -16.46
CA ILE A 11 1.64 -25.73 -15.26
C ILE A 11 1.43 -26.70 -14.09
N SER A 12 0.78 -27.83 -14.36
CA SER A 12 0.53 -28.87 -13.34
C SER A 12 1.79 -29.55 -12.83
N GLU A 13 2.84 -29.59 -13.63
CA GLU A 13 4.14 -30.17 -13.26
C GLU A 13 5.01 -29.18 -12.47
N GLU A 14 5.01 -27.90 -12.86
CA GLU A 14 5.94 -26.90 -12.32
C GLU A 14 5.39 -26.10 -11.14
N LEU A 15 4.06 -25.84 -11.07
CA LEU A 15 3.47 -25.01 -10.04
C LEU A 15 3.00 -25.84 -8.82
N PRO A 16 2.98 -25.23 -7.61
CA PRO A 16 2.25 -25.81 -6.47
C PRO A 16 0.80 -26.14 -6.85
N GLU A 17 0.29 -27.25 -6.31
CA GLU A 17 -1.02 -27.81 -6.68
C GLU A 17 -2.16 -26.77 -6.70
N HIS A 18 -2.27 -25.94 -5.66
CA HIS A 18 -3.33 -24.93 -5.57
C HIS A 18 -3.21 -23.84 -6.65
N LEU A 19 -1.98 -23.44 -7.04
CA LEU A 19 -1.73 -22.50 -8.13
C LEU A 19 -1.99 -23.15 -9.50
N ALA A 20 -1.58 -24.41 -9.65
CA ALA A 20 -1.86 -25.18 -10.87
C ALA A 20 -3.38 -25.35 -11.09
N ASN A 21 -4.12 -25.67 -10.02
CA ASN A 21 -5.58 -25.79 -10.06
C ASN A 21 -6.23 -24.45 -10.47
N PHE A 22 -5.82 -23.34 -9.86
CA PHE A 22 -6.28 -22.00 -10.25
C PHE A 22 -6.00 -21.73 -11.73
N ALA A 23 -4.76 -21.92 -12.19
CA ALA A 23 -4.37 -21.65 -13.57
C ALA A 23 -5.15 -22.53 -14.58
N ASN A 24 -5.36 -23.81 -14.28
CA ASN A 24 -6.12 -24.71 -15.15
C ASN A 24 -7.62 -24.34 -15.21
N VAL A 25 -8.22 -23.91 -14.11
CA VAL A 25 -9.60 -23.39 -14.11
C VAL A 25 -9.71 -22.16 -15.01
N VAL A 26 -8.75 -21.23 -14.88
CA VAL A 26 -8.71 -20.01 -15.69
C VAL A 26 -8.49 -20.32 -17.19
N LEU A 27 -7.56 -21.20 -17.53
CA LEU A 27 -7.29 -21.60 -18.92
C LEU A 27 -8.52 -22.22 -19.60
N ASN A 28 -9.35 -22.93 -18.85
CA ASN A 28 -10.58 -23.54 -19.36
C ASN A 28 -11.81 -22.62 -19.25
N GLY A 29 -11.62 -21.41 -18.72
CA GLY A 29 -12.68 -20.42 -18.62
C GLY A 29 -13.15 -19.86 -19.96
N PRO A 30 -14.29 -19.16 -19.98
CA PRO A 30 -14.82 -18.55 -21.19
C PRO A 30 -13.91 -17.43 -21.70
N VAL A 31 -13.77 -17.36 -23.03
CA VAL A 31 -13.04 -16.29 -23.73
C VAL A 31 -14.02 -15.55 -24.62
N THR A 32 -13.98 -14.22 -24.61
CA THR A 32 -14.82 -13.37 -25.48
C THR A 32 -14.51 -13.67 -26.95
N SER A 33 -15.52 -14.07 -27.70
CA SER A 33 -15.38 -14.25 -29.14
C SER A 33 -15.22 -12.91 -29.88
N SER A 34 -14.70 -12.97 -31.11
CA SER A 34 -14.57 -11.77 -31.95
C SER A 34 -15.90 -11.09 -32.22
N LEU A 35 -16.97 -11.87 -32.36
CA LEU A 35 -18.33 -11.35 -32.58
C LEU A 35 -18.87 -10.66 -31.32
N GLU A 36 -18.67 -11.23 -30.13
CA GLU A 36 -19.07 -10.60 -28.86
C GLU A 36 -18.29 -9.30 -28.62
N ALA A 37 -16.97 -9.29 -28.88
CA ALA A 37 -16.15 -8.09 -28.74
C ALA A 37 -16.61 -6.98 -29.70
N ALA A 38 -16.94 -7.32 -30.96
CA ALA A 38 -17.48 -6.39 -31.94
C ALA A 38 -18.85 -5.85 -31.52
N ALA A 39 -19.75 -6.72 -31.05
CA ALA A 39 -21.09 -6.34 -30.61
C ALA A 39 -21.02 -5.43 -29.37
N TRP A 40 -20.13 -5.74 -28.42
CA TRP A 40 -19.89 -4.89 -27.24
C TRP A 40 -19.35 -3.50 -27.64
N LEU A 41 -18.38 -3.45 -28.56
CA LEU A 41 -17.81 -2.20 -29.06
C LEU A 41 -18.85 -1.33 -29.77
N ASP A 42 -19.71 -1.94 -30.60
CA ASP A 42 -20.82 -1.27 -31.27
C ASP A 42 -21.84 -0.73 -30.27
N TRP A 43 -22.19 -1.51 -29.22
CA TRP A 43 -23.04 -1.03 -28.13
C TRP A 43 -22.43 0.18 -27.44
N CYS A 44 -21.13 0.13 -27.11
CA CYS A 44 -20.40 1.27 -26.53
C CYS A 44 -20.45 2.50 -27.41
N GLY A 45 -20.25 2.35 -28.72
CA GLY A 45 -20.26 3.46 -29.70
C GLY A 45 -21.63 4.13 -29.84
N ARG A 46 -22.71 3.40 -29.56
CA ARG A 46 -24.09 3.94 -29.59
C ARG A 46 -24.55 4.54 -28.27
N HIS A 47 -23.86 4.24 -27.17
CA HIS A 47 -24.30 4.65 -25.86
C HIS A 47 -23.86 6.09 -25.55
N ARG A 48 -24.83 6.99 -25.27
CA ARG A 48 -24.62 8.45 -25.08
C ARG A 48 -23.63 8.85 -23.96
N SER A 49 -23.44 7.96 -22.98
CA SER A 49 -22.58 8.20 -21.80
C SER A 49 -21.31 7.35 -21.81
N VAL A 50 -20.98 6.79 -22.97
CA VAL A 50 -19.75 6.03 -23.20
C VAL A 50 -18.99 6.66 -24.37
N ARG A 51 -17.70 6.80 -24.25
CA ARG A 51 -16.83 7.28 -25.30
C ARG A 51 -15.91 6.19 -25.78
N VAL A 52 -15.93 5.95 -27.07
CA VAL A 52 -14.96 5.12 -27.79
C VAL A 52 -13.95 6.04 -28.45
N THR A 53 -12.66 5.79 -28.21
CA THR A 53 -11.56 6.58 -28.80
C THR A 53 -10.66 5.65 -29.60
N PRO A 54 -10.88 5.52 -30.93
CA PRO A 54 -10.02 4.71 -31.77
C PRO A 54 -8.69 5.42 -32.07
N TRP A 55 -7.63 4.64 -32.24
CA TRP A 55 -6.36 5.11 -32.74
C TRP A 55 -5.53 3.96 -33.33
N GLU A 56 -4.75 4.28 -34.37
CA GLU A 56 -3.96 3.28 -35.10
C GLU A 56 -2.61 3.03 -34.43
N VAL A 57 -2.23 1.75 -34.32
CA VAL A 57 -0.90 1.36 -33.86
C VAL A 57 0.13 1.73 -34.94
N PRO A 58 1.28 2.32 -34.57
CA PRO A 58 2.34 2.63 -35.53
C PRO A 58 2.77 1.39 -36.33
N ARG A 59 2.83 1.50 -37.65
CA ARG A 59 3.13 0.35 -38.52
C ARG A 59 4.47 -0.34 -38.20
N ALA A 60 5.43 0.39 -37.69
CA ALA A 60 6.74 -0.15 -37.29
C ALA A 60 6.66 -1.13 -36.11
N VAL A 61 5.60 -1.07 -35.31
CA VAL A 61 5.34 -2.01 -34.22
C VAL A 61 4.83 -3.34 -34.76
N LEU A 62 4.05 -3.32 -35.85
CA LEU A 62 3.26 -4.43 -36.35
C LEU A 62 4.05 -5.34 -37.30
N PRO A 63 3.65 -6.63 -37.41
CA PRO A 63 4.18 -7.49 -38.45
C PRO A 63 3.64 -7.08 -39.82
N GLN A 64 4.33 -7.49 -40.88
CA GLN A 64 3.91 -7.24 -42.25
C GLN A 64 2.54 -7.91 -42.52
N GLY A 65 1.66 -7.23 -43.22
CA GLY A 65 0.31 -7.75 -43.52
C GLY A 65 -0.72 -7.53 -42.41
N ARG A 66 -0.37 -6.86 -41.32
CA ARG A 66 -1.29 -6.52 -40.22
C ARG A 66 -1.46 -5.02 -40.09
N ALA A 67 -2.71 -4.57 -39.84
CA ALA A 67 -3.04 -3.26 -39.33
C ALA A 67 -3.89 -3.43 -38.07
N ILE A 68 -3.60 -2.68 -37.00
CA ILE A 68 -4.32 -2.80 -35.72
C ILE A 68 -4.77 -1.42 -35.28
N THR A 69 -6.06 -1.33 -34.94
CA THR A 69 -6.65 -0.16 -34.28
C THR A 69 -6.98 -0.55 -32.84
N LEU A 70 -6.57 0.28 -31.88
CA LEU A 70 -7.02 0.18 -30.50
C LEU A 70 -8.24 1.08 -30.30
N HIS A 71 -9.27 0.52 -29.69
CA HIS A 71 -10.47 1.24 -29.29
C HIS A 71 -10.50 1.33 -27.76
N ASP A 72 -9.98 2.44 -27.20
CA ASP A 72 -10.09 2.73 -25.79
C ASP A 72 -11.50 3.19 -25.45
N VAL A 73 -12.10 2.56 -24.42
CA VAL A 73 -13.50 2.81 -24.03
C VAL A 73 -13.58 3.26 -22.58
N LYS A 74 -14.30 4.34 -22.35
CA LYS A 74 -14.55 4.89 -21.01
C LYS A 74 -15.93 5.50 -20.90
N VAL A 75 -16.41 5.67 -19.68
CA VAL A 75 -17.59 6.51 -19.44
C VAL A 75 -17.27 7.97 -19.74
N ASP A 76 -18.24 8.68 -20.31
CA ASP A 76 -18.13 10.09 -20.67
C ASP A 76 -19.46 10.81 -20.42
N GLY A 77 -19.39 11.97 -19.76
CA GLY A 77 -20.57 12.77 -19.45
C GLY A 77 -20.27 13.93 -18.51
N HIS A 78 -21.32 14.64 -18.14
CA HIS A 78 -21.20 15.77 -17.22
C HIS A 78 -21.12 15.29 -15.76
N GLY A 79 -20.06 15.65 -15.05
CA GLY A 79 -19.84 15.37 -13.64
C GLY A 79 -18.91 14.18 -13.37
N PRO A 80 -18.84 13.73 -12.10
CA PRO A 80 -17.98 12.62 -11.71
C PRO A 80 -18.41 11.30 -12.37
N ASP A 81 -17.42 10.46 -12.74
CA ASP A 81 -17.67 9.11 -13.28
C ASP A 81 -18.63 8.30 -12.36
N ASP A 82 -18.52 8.48 -11.05
CA ASP A 82 -19.32 7.76 -10.05
C ASP A 82 -20.81 8.01 -10.23
N LYS A 83 -21.20 9.24 -10.53
CA LYS A 83 -22.60 9.59 -10.80
C LYS A 83 -23.13 8.90 -12.08
N LEU A 84 -22.27 8.76 -13.11
CA LEU A 84 -22.64 8.06 -14.34
C LEU A 84 -22.91 6.57 -14.08
N TYR A 85 -22.02 5.91 -13.35
CA TYR A 85 -22.19 4.50 -12.98
C TYR A 85 -23.41 4.28 -12.05
N ASN A 86 -23.68 5.21 -11.13
CA ASN A 86 -24.83 5.12 -10.23
C ASN A 86 -26.18 5.21 -10.97
N ASN A 87 -26.25 6.08 -11.98
CA ASN A 87 -27.48 6.38 -12.70
C ASN A 87 -27.72 5.46 -13.90
N ASN A 88 -26.74 4.66 -14.31
CA ASN A 88 -26.83 3.79 -15.49
C ASN A 88 -26.35 2.37 -15.14
N PRO A 89 -27.26 1.48 -14.69
CA PRO A 89 -26.92 0.09 -14.32
C PRO A 89 -26.29 -0.70 -15.46
N ASP A 90 -26.74 -0.51 -16.69
CA ASP A 90 -26.21 -1.16 -17.91
C ASP A 90 -24.74 -0.78 -18.16
N ILE A 91 -24.36 0.49 -17.97
CA ILE A 91 -22.95 0.90 -18.01
C ILE A 91 -22.15 0.21 -16.91
N ARG A 92 -22.70 0.17 -15.68
CA ARG A 92 -22.03 -0.46 -14.54
C ARG A 92 -21.75 -1.94 -14.78
N ASP A 93 -22.65 -2.62 -15.48
CA ASP A 93 -22.51 -4.04 -15.77
C ASP A 93 -21.58 -4.33 -16.96
N LYS A 94 -21.52 -3.43 -17.94
CA LYS A 94 -20.81 -3.65 -19.22
C LYS A 94 -19.49 -2.90 -19.36
N VAL A 95 -19.28 -1.79 -18.67
CA VAL A 95 -18.10 -0.93 -18.84
C VAL A 95 -17.27 -0.90 -17.57
N ALA A 96 -16.09 -1.52 -17.62
CA ALA A 96 -15.12 -1.51 -16.53
C ALA A 96 -14.37 -0.16 -16.46
N ARG A 97 -13.51 0.00 -15.45
CA ARG A 97 -12.65 1.20 -15.29
C ARG A 97 -11.31 1.01 -16.02
N GLY A 98 -11.41 0.79 -17.31
CA GLY A 98 -10.34 0.53 -18.26
C GLY A 98 -10.77 -0.58 -19.19
N ASN A 99 -10.95 -0.25 -20.47
CA ASN A 99 -11.36 -1.20 -21.49
C ASN A 99 -10.68 -0.87 -22.80
N THR A 100 -10.22 -1.89 -23.52
CA THR A 100 -9.66 -1.73 -24.86
C THR A 100 -9.99 -2.94 -25.71
N VAL A 101 -10.49 -2.69 -26.89
CA VAL A 101 -10.67 -3.70 -27.93
C VAL A 101 -9.61 -3.49 -29.00
N LEU A 102 -8.95 -4.58 -29.41
CA LEU A 102 -8.12 -4.61 -30.61
C LEU A 102 -9.01 -4.93 -31.81
N GLU A 103 -8.94 -4.11 -32.85
CA GLU A 103 -9.46 -4.42 -34.17
C GLU A 103 -8.27 -4.76 -35.05
N VAL A 104 -8.14 -6.04 -35.42
CA VAL A 104 -7.02 -6.59 -36.17
C VAL A 104 -7.46 -6.82 -37.61
N HIS A 105 -6.87 -6.07 -38.53
CA HIS A 105 -7.05 -6.24 -39.96
C HIS A 105 -5.91 -7.07 -40.55
N ASP A 106 -6.24 -8.19 -41.13
CA ASP A 106 -5.34 -8.90 -42.02
C ASP A 106 -5.46 -8.28 -43.42
N THR A 107 -4.43 -7.59 -43.86
CA THR A 107 -4.45 -6.86 -45.15
C THR A 107 -4.28 -7.77 -46.34
N ILE A 108 -3.92 -9.06 -46.13
CA ILE A 108 -3.77 -10.08 -47.16
C ILE A 108 -5.11 -10.79 -47.41
N SER A 109 -5.75 -11.30 -46.34
CA SER A 109 -7.02 -11.99 -46.42
C SER A 109 -8.24 -11.07 -46.37
N HIS A 110 -8.05 -9.79 -46.10
CA HIS A 110 -9.08 -8.77 -45.89
C HIS A 110 -10.08 -9.12 -44.78
N THR A 111 -9.65 -9.90 -43.80
CA THR A 111 -10.46 -10.24 -42.62
C THR A 111 -10.24 -9.28 -41.49
N VAL A 112 -11.29 -9.02 -40.70
CA VAL A 112 -11.28 -8.20 -39.52
C VAL A 112 -11.66 -9.04 -38.32
N GLN A 113 -10.86 -8.97 -37.24
CA GLN A 113 -11.10 -9.64 -35.98
C GLN A 113 -11.09 -8.64 -34.84
N HIS A 114 -11.99 -8.84 -33.89
CA HIS A 114 -12.02 -8.02 -32.66
C HIS A 114 -11.61 -8.89 -31.47
N ASP A 115 -10.81 -8.32 -30.57
CA ASP A 115 -10.34 -8.99 -29.36
C ASP A 115 -10.49 -8.02 -28.17
N MET A 116 -11.24 -8.44 -27.14
CA MET A 116 -11.32 -7.73 -25.88
C MET A 116 -9.96 -7.84 -25.16
N ALA A 117 -9.07 -6.89 -25.40
CA ALA A 117 -7.71 -6.95 -24.90
C ALA A 117 -7.60 -6.55 -23.42
N ILE A 118 -8.30 -5.53 -23.02
CA ILE A 118 -8.36 -5.05 -21.64
C ILE A 118 -9.81 -4.95 -21.18
N PHE A 119 -10.12 -5.58 -20.07
CA PHE A 119 -11.34 -5.39 -19.31
C PHE A 119 -10.97 -5.37 -17.83
N ALA A 120 -10.87 -4.18 -17.24
CA ALA A 120 -10.35 -3.99 -15.90
C ALA A 120 -11.41 -4.21 -14.80
N LEU A 121 -11.15 -3.70 -13.60
CA LEU A 121 -12.12 -3.78 -12.51
C LEU A 121 -13.40 -3.01 -12.82
N ARG A 122 -14.54 -3.62 -12.55
CA ARG A 122 -15.84 -2.96 -12.59
C ARG A 122 -15.91 -1.87 -11.51
N LYS A 123 -16.88 -0.96 -11.65
CA LYS A 123 -17.10 0.06 -10.62
C LYS A 123 -17.45 -0.59 -9.28
N PHE A 124 -16.79 -0.16 -8.22
CA PHE A 124 -17.06 -0.59 -6.85
C PHE A 124 -17.14 0.62 -5.90
N THR A 125 -17.67 0.40 -4.69
CA THR A 125 -17.96 1.47 -3.73
C THR A 125 -16.78 1.85 -2.86
N GLY A 126 -16.79 3.10 -2.37
CA GLY A 126 -16.14 3.51 -1.14
C GLY A 126 -17.15 3.46 0.03
N GLY A 127 -16.67 3.41 1.25
CA GLY A 127 -17.50 3.61 2.43
C GLY A 127 -17.89 5.09 2.58
N MET A 128 -18.80 5.40 3.52
CA MET A 128 -19.13 6.78 3.87
C MET A 128 -17.86 7.60 4.18
N GLY A 129 -17.78 8.81 3.62
CA GLY A 129 -16.63 9.72 3.77
C GLY A 129 -15.39 9.34 2.97
N ASP A 130 -15.40 8.25 2.18
CA ASP A 130 -14.28 7.83 1.36
C ASP A 130 -14.24 8.51 0.01
N GLU A 131 -15.36 9.02 -0.47
CA GLU A 131 -15.48 9.70 -1.76
C GLU A 131 -16.51 10.82 -1.73
N ASP A 132 -16.22 11.77 -2.57
CA ASP A 132 -17.00 12.85 -3.15
C ASP A 132 -18.44 13.12 -2.63
N GLU A 133 -18.68 14.30 -2.47
CA GLU A 133 -19.73 15.30 -2.31
C GLU A 133 -21.18 14.85 -2.07
N ASP A 134 -21.62 13.67 -2.50
CA ASP A 134 -22.99 13.17 -2.34
C ASP A 134 -23.00 11.84 -1.56
N GLN A 135 -22.74 11.88 -0.26
CA GLN A 135 -22.86 10.69 0.59
C GLN A 135 -24.32 10.53 1.05
N PRO A 136 -24.99 9.41 0.75
CA PRO A 136 -26.30 9.12 1.33
C PRO A 136 -26.20 8.92 2.84
N GLU A 137 -27.27 9.23 3.55
CA GLU A 137 -27.38 9.04 5.00
C GLU A 137 -27.47 7.56 5.44
N ASP A 138 -27.42 6.62 4.48
CA ASP A 138 -27.56 5.18 4.71
C ASP A 138 -26.23 4.53 5.05
N ASP A 139 -26.12 3.89 6.21
CA ASP A 139 -24.97 3.14 6.70
C ASP A 139 -24.58 1.95 5.80
N LEU A 140 -25.51 1.43 4.99
CA LEU A 140 -25.29 0.30 4.09
C LEU A 140 -24.88 0.71 2.66
N VAL A 141 -24.66 2.00 2.42
CA VAL A 141 -24.29 2.51 1.10
C VAL A 141 -23.04 1.84 0.51
N TRP A 142 -22.15 1.36 1.34
CA TRP A 142 -20.94 0.65 0.92
C TRP A 142 -21.24 -0.73 0.27
N GLN A 143 -22.42 -1.33 0.52
CA GLN A 143 -22.87 -2.57 -0.10
C GLN A 143 -23.66 -2.35 -1.40
N ARG A 144 -23.84 -1.09 -1.85
CA ARG A 144 -24.67 -0.74 -3.01
C ARG A 144 -24.41 -1.56 -4.28
N TYR A 145 -23.15 -1.95 -4.51
CA TYR A 145 -22.76 -2.69 -5.70
C TYR A 145 -22.45 -4.15 -5.42
N PHE A 146 -22.80 -4.63 -4.23
CA PHE A 146 -22.69 -6.05 -3.93
C PHE A 146 -23.71 -6.83 -4.74
N LEU A 147 -23.26 -7.95 -5.28
CA LEU A 147 -24.09 -8.84 -6.08
C LEU A 147 -24.91 -9.79 -5.21
N LYS A 148 -24.44 -10.04 -3.98
CA LYS A 148 -25.05 -10.94 -2.99
C LYS A 148 -24.96 -10.31 -1.60
N PRO A 149 -25.82 -10.71 -0.66
CA PRO A 149 -25.80 -10.21 0.71
C PRO A 149 -24.57 -10.69 1.47
N MET A 150 -24.21 -9.97 2.56
CA MET A 150 -23.07 -10.31 3.43
C MET A 150 -23.14 -11.73 4.02
N SER A 151 -24.33 -12.31 4.20
CA SER A 151 -24.51 -13.68 4.66
C SER A 151 -23.97 -14.76 3.72
N GLU A 152 -23.70 -14.42 2.45
CA GLU A 152 -23.10 -15.31 1.47
C GLU A 152 -21.57 -15.12 1.34
N VAL A 153 -20.98 -14.21 2.13
CA VAL A 153 -19.53 -13.98 2.14
C VAL A 153 -18.84 -15.10 2.93
N ALA A 154 -17.97 -15.82 2.28
CA ALA A 154 -17.17 -16.89 2.89
C ALA A 154 -15.84 -16.39 3.47
N LYS A 155 -15.21 -15.40 2.80
CA LYS A 155 -13.98 -14.75 3.26
C LYS A 155 -13.89 -13.33 2.70
N VAL A 156 -13.08 -12.50 3.36
CA VAL A 156 -12.75 -11.14 2.89
C VAL A 156 -11.24 -11.00 2.75
N VAL A 157 -10.78 -10.67 1.55
CA VAL A 157 -9.37 -10.40 1.29
C VAL A 157 -9.15 -8.89 1.37
N CYS A 158 -8.40 -8.45 2.37
CA CYS A 158 -8.07 -7.06 2.65
C CYS A 158 -6.71 -6.72 2.05
N MET A 159 -6.68 -6.01 0.95
CA MET A 159 -5.47 -5.65 0.23
C MET A 159 -5.10 -4.20 0.48
N ILE A 160 -3.82 -3.92 0.72
CA ILE A 160 -3.32 -2.55 0.83
C ILE A 160 -3.68 -1.78 -0.44
N LYS A 161 -4.31 -0.63 -0.25
CA LYS A 161 -4.60 0.29 -1.36
C LYS A 161 -3.39 1.17 -1.60
N GLU A 162 -2.64 0.79 -2.62
CA GLU A 162 -1.49 1.55 -3.09
C GLU A 162 -1.92 2.94 -3.61
N ASN A 163 -1.07 3.94 -3.45
CA ASN A 163 -1.38 5.33 -3.80
C ASN A 163 -0.68 5.78 -5.09
N GLY A 164 -1.09 5.22 -6.20
CA GLY A 164 -0.58 5.52 -7.54
C GLY A 164 -1.70 5.79 -8.55
N GLU A 165 -1.49 5.29 -9.76
CA GLU A 165 -2.44 5.33 -10.85
C GLU A 165 -2.79 3.89 -11.28
N ALA A 166 -4.06 3.65 -11.63
CA ALA A 166 -4.48 2.35 -12.14
C ALA A 166 -3.70 1.99 -13.42
N ALA A 167 -3.19 0.76 -13.47
CA ALA A 167 -2.44 0.23 -14.60
C ALA A 167 -2.94 -1.17 -14.97
N HIS A 168 -2.95 -1.44 -16.26
CA HIS A 168 -3.43 -2.69 -16.83
C HIS A 168 -2.42 -3.25 -17.80
N VAL A 169 -2.27 -4.57 -17.81
CA VAL A 169 -1.44 -5.30 -18.76
C VAL A 169 -2.16 -6.54 -19.25
N SER A 170 -2.06 -6.80 -20.53
CA SER A 170 -2.56 -8.02 -21.20
C SER A 170 -1.55 -8.46 -22.25
N VAL A 171 -1.58 -9.72 -22.63
CA VAL A 171 -0.62 -10.30 -23.57
C VAL A 171 -1.35 -10.97 -24.73
N ARG A 172 -0.87 -10.72 -25.94
CA ARG A 172 -1.35 -11.39 -27.15
C ARG A 172 -0.19 -11.93 -27.96
N LEU A 173 -0.42 -13.06 -28.58
CA LEU A 173 0.48 -13.57 -29.60
C LEU A 173 -0.06 -13.19 -30.98
N ILE A 174 0.76 -12.51 -31.77
CA ILE A 174 0.44 -12.10 -33.14
C ILE A 174 1.62 -12.53 -34.01
N ASP A 175 1.36 -13.41 -35.00
CA ASP A 175 2.37 -13.95 -35.91
C ASP A 175 3.65 -14.42 -35.18
N ASP A 176 3.45 -15.36 -34.21
CA ASP A 176 4.48 -16.01 -33.38
C ASP A 176 5.32 -15.08 -32.49
N LYS A 177 4.87 -13.86 -32.25
CA LYS A 177 5.50 -12.90 -31.32
C LYS A 177 4.53 -12.44 -30.26
N PHE A 178 5.02 -12.38 -29.01
CA PHE A 178 4.24 -11.79 -27.92
C PHE A 178 4.21 -10.26 -28.04
N TYR A 179 3.02 -9.72 -27.95
CA TYR A 179 2.72 -8.30 -27.85
C TYR A 179 2.09 -8.01 -26.51
N PHE A 180 2.43 -6.89 -25.94
CA PHE A 180 1.87 -6.40 -24.69
C PHE A 180 0.88 -5.28 -24.99
N ILE A 181 -0.29 -5.35 -24.36
CA ILE A 181 -1.24 -4.26 -24.33
C ILE A 181 -1.20 -3.72 -22.91
N ALA A 182 -0.61 -2.52 -22.74
CA ALA A 182 -0.45 -1.95 -21.41
C ALA A 182 -0.79 -0.46 -21.38
N GLY A 183 -1.34 -0.03 -20.27
CA GLY A 183 -1.73 1.37 -20.10
C GLY A 183 -2.42 1.65 -18.79
N SER A 184 -3.14 2.75 -18.76
CA SER A 184 -3.90 3.22 -17.61
C SER A 184 -5.40 3.20 -17.89
N LYS A 185 -6.21 3.68 -16.96
CA LYS A 185 -7.68 3.74 -17.06
C LYS A 185 -8.22 4.25 -18.42
N ASN A 186 -7.49 5.11 -19.11
CA ASN A 186 -8.01 5.84 -20.29
C ASN A 186 -7.33 5.51 -21.60
N VAL A 187 -6.09 4.99 -21.58
CA VAL A 187 -5.26 4.81 -22.78
C VAL A 187 -4.36 3.60 -22.60
N HIS A 188 -4.32 2.74 -23.62
CA HIS A 188 -3.45 1.56 -23.68
C HIS A 188 -2.60 1.58 -24.94
N LEU A 189 -1.40 0.99 -24.92
CA LEU A 189 -0.44 0.90 -26.02
C LEU A 189 -0.21 -0.56 -26.38
N LEU A 190 0.01 -0.85 -27.65
CA LEU A 190 0.48 -2.14 -28.14
C LEU A 190 1.97 -2.06 -28.47
N PHE A 191 2.79 -2.94 -27.90
CA PHE A 191 4.25 -2.93 -28.09
C PHE A 191 4.84 -4.33 -27.81
N LYS A 192 6.09 -4.55 -28.22
CA LYS A 192 6.89 -5.77 -27.94
C LYS A 192 8.09 -5.47 -27.04
N ASN A 193 8.65 -4.29 -27.15
CA ASN A 193 9.92 -3.90 -26.53
C ASN A 193 9.95 -2.40 -26.24
N ALA A 194 11.03 -1.94 -25.62
CA ALA A 194 11.18 -0.54 -25.22
C ALA A 194 11.26 0.43 -26.44
N GLN A 195 11.82 -0.02 -27.57
CA GLN A 195 11.91 0.80 -28.77
C GLN A 195 10.53 1.12 -29.36
N ASP A 196 9.62 0.15 -29.31
CA ASP A 196 8.24 0.35 -29.76
C ASP A 196 7.55 1.47 -28.97
N LEU A 197 7.83 1.59 -27.65
CA LEU A 197 7.25 2.63 -26.79
C LEU A 197 7.67 4.06 -27.21
N GLU A 198 8.83 4.22 -27.81
CA GLU A 198 9.32 5.53 -28.25
C GLU A 198 8.56 6.07 -29.47
N LEU A 199 7.87 5.21 -30.20
CA LEU A 199 7.03 5.61 -31.34
C LEU A 199 5.75 6.34 -30.91
N TYR A 200 5.37 6.26 -29.63
CA TYR A 200 4.21 6.91 -29.07
C TYR A 200 4.59 8.28 -28.48
N THR A 201 4.48 9.35 -29.28
CA THR A 201 5.03 10.68 -28.95
C THR A 201 4.02 11.66 -28.35
N GLU A 202 2.72 11.42 -28.50
CA GLU A 202 1.69 12.32 -27.98
C GLU A 202 1.65 12.31 -26.44
N SER A 203 1.35 13.46 -25.83
CA SER A 203 1.30 13.64 -24.37
C SER A 203 0.27 12.72 -23.68
N ARG A 204 -0.81 12.35 -24.38
CA ARG A 204 -1.83 11.44 -23.84
C ARG A 204 -1.28 10.04 -23.54
N PHE A 205 -0.19 9.62 -24.19
CA PHE A 205 0.44 8.32 -24.01
C PHE A 205 1.42 8.25 -22.83
N MET A 206 1.71 9.36 -22.18
CA MET A 206 2.78 9.47 -21.18
C MET A 206 2.66 8.42 -20.04
N ILE A 207 1.48 8.28 -19.45
CA ILE A 207 1.27 7.29 -18.35
C ILE A 207 1.32 5.86 -18.90
N ALA A 208 0.70 5.60 -20.06
CA ALA A 208 0.74 4.28 -20.68
C ALA A 208 2.18 3.85 -21.05
N LYS A 209 3.04 4.78 -21.51
CA LYS A 209 4.47 4.53 -21.72
C LYS A 209 5.18 4.13 -20.42
N LYS A 210 4.91 4.84 -19.31
CA LYS A 210 5.47 4.50 -18.00
C LYS A 210 5.04 3.09 -17.55
N VAL A 211 3.77 2.75 -17.73
CA VAL A 211 3.26 1.39 -17.44
C VAL A 211 3.97 0.35 -18.31
N GLY A 212 4.06 0.57 -19.61
CA GLY A 212 4.76 -0.33 -20.53
C GLY A 212 6.24 -0.52 -20.19
N ALA A 213 6.96 0.55 -19.86
CA ALA A 213 8.36 0.50 -19.46
C ALA A 213 8.55 -0.26 -18.13
N ALA A 214 7.69 0.01 -17.13
CA ALA A 214 7.73 -0.68 -15.85
C ALA A 214 7.38 -2.17 -15.99
N TRP A 215 6.45 -2.52 -16.90
CA TRP A 215 6.12 -3.91 -17.21
C TRP A 215 7.32 -4.65 -17.84
N LEU A 216 7.95 -4.09 -18.86
CA LEU A 216 9.12 -4.70 -19.50
C LEU A 216 10.27 -4.91 -18.51
N GLN A 217 10.46 -3.96 -17.60
CA GLN A 217 11.45 -4.07 -16.55
C GLN A 217 11.11 -5.21 -15.58
N GLN A 218 9.87 -5.30 -15.13
CA GLN A 218 9.43 -6.35 -14.20
C GLN A 218 9.50 -7.73 -14.87
N LEU A 219 9.06 -7.83 -16.14
CA LEU A 219 9.17 -9.04 -16.92
C LEU A 219 10.64 -9.50 -17.09
N GLY A 220 11.58 -8.56 -17.21
CA GLY A 220 13.01 -8.85 -17.26
C GLY A 220 13.59 -9.46 -15.97
N GLN A 221 12.86 -9.42 -14.86
CA GLN A 221 13.23 -10.07 -13.60
C GLN A 221 12.67 -11.49 -13.48
N VAL A 222 11.67 -11.84 -14.31
CA VAL A 222 11.11 -13.20 -14.36
C VAL A 222 12.17 -14.13 -14.95
N PRO A 223 12.45 -15.28 -14.32
CA PRO A 223 13.40 -16.27 -14.88
C PRO A 223 13.01 -16.67 -16.31
N ALA A 224 13.99 -16.77 -17.20
CA ALA A 224 13.75 -17.02 -18.63
C ALA A 224 12.91 -18.28 -18.89
N THR A 225 13.11 -19.33 -18.08
CA THR A 225 12.33 -20.58 -18.15
C THR A 225 10.85 -20.37 -17.81
N GLN A 226 10.54 -19.43 -16.90
CA GLN A 226 9.18 -19.11 -16.47
C GLN A 226 8.52 -18.05 -17.36
N THR A 227 9.31 -17.21 -18.04
CA THR A 227 8.77 -16.12 -18.89
C THR A 227 7.86 -16.66 -19.98
N ALA A 228 8.28 -17.71 -20.70
CA ALA A 228 7.50 -18.30 -21.78
C ALA A 228 6.17 -18.89 -21.27
N MET A 229 6.18 -19.54 -20.11
CA MET A 229 4.99 -20.09 -19.46
C MET A 229 4.02 -18.99 -19.04
N LEU A 230 4.52 -17.94 -18.37
CA LEU A 230 3.71 -16.79 -17.95
C LEU A 230 3.06 -16.10 -19.16
N LEU A 231 3.84 -15.80 -20.21
CA LEU A 231 3.30 -15.11 -21.39
C LEU A 231 2.30 -15.99 -22.17
N SER A 232 2.55 -17.30 -22.25
CA SER A 232 1.60 -18.26 -22.85
C SER A 232 0.32 -18.35 -22.03
N PHE A 233 0.43 -18.40 -20.70
CA PHE A 233 -0.73 -18.39 -19.80
C PHE A 233 -1.57 -17.12 -19.99
N LEU A 234 -0.96 -15.94 -19.99
CA LEU A 234 -1.66 -14.66 -20.17
C LEU A 234 -2.30 -14.54 -21.56
N HIS A 235 -1.63 -15.06 -22.59
CA HIS A 235 -2.22 -15.11 -23.93
C HIS A 235 -3.43 -16.04 -24.02
N GLU A 236 -3.30 -17.29 -23.54
CA GLU A 236 -4.34 -18.30 -23.66
C GLU A 236 -5.56 -18.03 -22.76
N SER A 237 -5.32 -17.50 -21.55
CA SER A 237 -6.38 -17.14 -20.61
C SER A 237 -7.10 -15.83 -20.94
N ARG A 238 -6.47 -14.97 -21.77
CA ARG A 238 -7.00 -13.65 -22.14
C ARG A 238 -7.24 -12.71 -20.96
N LEU A 239 -6.65 -13.00 -19.80
CA LEU A 239 -6.81 -12.17 -18.60
C LEU A 239 -6.24 -10.76 -18.77
N THR A 240 -6.82 -9.82 -18.03
CA THR A 240 -6.19 -8.53 -17.75
C THR A 240 -5.53 -8.59 -16.39
N MET A 241 -4.23 -8.31 -16.33
CA MET A 241 -3.51 -8.07 -15.10
C MET A 241 -3.81 -6.66 -14.60
N ILE A 242 -4.23 -6.56 -13.36
CA ILE A 242 -4.51 -5.28 -12.69
C ILE A 242 -3.35 -4.91 -11.79
N PHE A 243 -2.84 -3.70 -11.99
CA PHE A 243 -1.74 -3.12 -11.21
C PHE A 243 -2.10 -1.73 -10.71
N GLU A 244 -1.34 -1.26 -9.74
CA GLU A 244 -1.15 0.16 -9.47
C GLU A 244 0.27 0.54 -9.89
N ILE A 245 0.45 1.63 -10.67
CA ILE A 245 1.75 2.18 -10.97
C ILE A 245 2.11 3.26 -9.97
N LEU A 246 3.20 3.08 -9.24
CA LEU A 246 3.76 4.02 -8.28
C LEU A 246 4.83 4.87 -8.98
N CYS A 247 4.58 6.17 -9.10
CA CYS A 247 5.47 7.09 -9.81
C CYS A 247 6.11 8.08 -8.84
N PRO A 248 7.41 7.98 -8.52
CA PRO A 248 8.08 8.90 -7.60
C PRO A 248 8.16 10.34 -8.13
N ASP A 249 8.09 10.54 -9.44
CA ASP A 249 8.08 11.83 -10.12
C ASP A 249 6.66 12.43 -10.28
N TYR A 250 5.62 11.74 -9.83
CA TYR A 250 4.24 12.21 -9.85
C TYR A 250 3.44 11.57 -8.70
N GLN A 251 3.58 12.15 -7.53
CA GLN A 251 3.02 11.60 -6.29
C GLN A 251 1.68 12.27 -5.92
N HIS A 252 0.81 11.52 -5.24
CA HIS A 252 -0.47 12.02 -4.77
C HIS A 252 -0.40 12.55 -3.33
N VAL A 253 -0.51 11.68 -2.34
CA VAL A 253 -0.49 12.01 -0.91
C VAL A 253 0.58 11.23 -0.18
N VAL A 254 0.68 9.92 -0.47
CA VAL A 254 1.70 9.06 0.12
C VAL A 254 3.05 9.34 -0.53
N ASP A 255 4.10 9.38 0.29
CA ASP A 255 5.45 9.64 -0.17
C ASP A 255 6.08 8.43 -0.86
N LEU A 256 6.42 8.60 -2.12
CA LEU A 256 7.05 7.58 -2.96
C LEU A 256 8.51 7.93 -3.31
N SER A 257 9.12 8.91 -2.62
CA SER A 257 10.48 9.37 -2.94
C SER A 257 11.57 8.32 -2.67
N HIS A 258 11.26 7.28 -1.88
CA HIS A 258 12.12 6.12 -1.66
C HIS A 258 12.24 5.21 -2.89
N LEU A 259 11.32 5.32 -3.86
CA LEU A 259 11.37 4.54 -5.09
C LEU A 259 12.34 5.19 -6.09
N PRO A 260 13.31 4.45 -6.64
CA PRO A 260 14.27 5.00 -7.61
C PRO A 260 13.65 5.25 -8.99
N ARG A 261 12.49 4.67 -9.28
CA ARG A 261 11.80 4.71 -10.58
C ARG A 261 10.34 4.25 -10.47
N PRO A 262 9.50 4.46 -11.50
CA PRO A 262 8.15 3.91 -11.53
C PRO A 262 8.13 2.39 -11.34
N GLN A 263 7.23 1.90 -10.49
CA GLN A 263 7.08 0.50 -10.11
C GLN A 263 5.62 0.06 -10.25
N LEU A 264 5.40 -1.14 -10.80
CA LEU A 264 4.08 -1.77 -10.83
C LEU A 264 3.89 -2.65 -9.59
N LYS A 265 2.75 -2.52 -8.93
CA LYS A 265 2.29 -3.43 -7.87
C LYS A 265 1.10 -4.21 -8.38
N PHE A 266 1.27 -5.53 -8.55
CA PHE A 266 0.19 -6.40 -9.00
C PHE A 266 -0.89 -6.53 -7.92
N LEU A 267 -2.14 -6.47 -8.33
CA LEU A 267 -3.31 -6.53 -7.45
C LEU A 267 -4.11 -7.82 -7.63
N THR A 268 -4.58 -8.07 -8.84
CA THR A 268 -5.39 -9.25 -9.19
C THR A 268 -5.47 -9.42 -10.71
N PHE A 269 -6.14 -10.48 -11.14
CA PHE A 269 -6.59 -10.66 -12.52
C PHE A 269 -8.07 -10.33 -12.65
N THR A 270 -8.47 -9.93 -13.86
CA THR A 270 -9.87 -9.85 -14.25
C THR A 270 -10.13 -10.67 -15.50
N ASN A 271 -11.34 -11.25 -15.57
CA ASN A 271 -11.84 -11.90 -16.80
C ASN A 271 -12.17 -10.84 -17.85
N GLN A 272 -12.20 -11.27 -19.11
CA GLN A 272 -12.78 -10.49 -20.17
C GLN A 272 -14.30 -10.30 -19.94
N TYR A 273 -14.87 -9.27 -20.58
CA TYR A 273 -16.32 -9.16 -20.71
C TYR A 273 -16.85 -10.32 -21.54
N SER A 274 -17.94 -10.92 -21.10
CA SER A 274 -18.69 -11.91 -21.91
C SER A 274 -20.17 -11.83 -21.54
N ASP A 275 -21.04 -11.84 -22.54
CA ASP A 275 -22.49 -11.94 -22.35
C ASP A 275 -22.90 -13.30 -21.72
N ASN A 276 -22.03 -14.32 -21.80
CA ASN A 276 -22.23 -15.63 -21.20
C ASN A 276 -21.83 -15.70 -19.71
N VAL A 277 -21.09 -14.72 -19.20
CA VAL A 277 -20.77 -14.62 -17.78
C VAL A 277 -21.87 -13.79 -17.12
N ASP A 278 -22.62 -14.41 -16.22
CA ASP A 278 -23.65 -13.71 -15.49
C ASP A 278 -23.00 -12.61 -14.63
N ALA A 279 -23.14 -11.35 -15.08
CA ALA A 279 -22.66 -10.17 -14.39
C ALA A 279 -23.26 -9.99 -12.98
N LYS A 280 -24.28 -10.79 -12.62
CA LYS A 280 -24.92 -10.83 -11.30
C LYS A 280 -24.26 -11.83 -10.35
N THR A 281 -23.34 -12.67 -10.81
CA THR A 281 -22.69 -13.69 -9.98
C THR A 281 -21.27 -13.33 -9.59
N SER A 282 -20.58 -12.52 -10.40
CA SER A 282 -19.19 -12.10 -10.13
C SER A 282 -18.91 -10.70 -10.68
N LEU A 283 -18.06 -9.94 -9.97
CA LEU A 283 -17.53 -8.65 -10.44
C LEU A 283 -16.38 -8.78 -11.45
N SER A 284 -16.21 -9.95 -12.05
CA SER A 284 -15.16 -10.29 -13.02
C SER A 284 -13.72 -10.25 -12.47
N ALA A 285 -13.54 -9.99 -11.19
CA ALA A 285 -12.24 -10.03 -10.52
C ALA A 285 -12.05 -11.38 -9.84
N PHE A 286 -10.85 -11.95 -9.96
CA PHE A 286 -10.47 -13.12 -9.19
C PHE A 286 -10.08 -12.76 -7.75
N SER A 287 -10.12 -13.75 -6.85
CA SER A 287 -9.69 -13.57 -5.48
C SER A 287 -8.22 -13.13 -5.41
N PRO A 288 -7.88 -11.97 -4.80
CA PRO A 288 -6.51 -11.43 -4.85
C PRO A 288 -5.48 -12.32 -4.17
N ASP A 289 -5.84 -13.06 -3.13
CA ASP A 289 -4.93 -13.95 -2.40
C ASP A 289 -4.26 -14.95 -3.35
N ILE A 290 -5.06 -15.76 -4.06
CA ILE A 290 -4.51 -16.74 -5.01
C ILE A 290 -3.82 -16.07 -6.20
N CYS A 291 -4.34 -14.91 -6.67
CA CYS A 291 -3.72 -14.17 -7.77
C CYS A 291 -2.35 -13.62 -7.40
N ILE A 292 -2.20 -13.10 -6.17
CA ILE A 292 -0.93 -12.57 -5.66
C ILE A 292 0.07 -13.71 -5.46
N GLU A 293 -0.34 -14.85 -4.92
CA GLU A 293 0.53 -16.02 -4.80
C GLU A 293 1.02 -16.51 -6.18
N PHE A 294 0.11 -16.56 -7.16
CA PHE A 294 0.48 -16.89 -8.54
C PHE A 294 1.48 -15.88 -9.13
N ALA A 295 1.24 -14.59 -8.95
CA ALA A 295 2.14 -13.54 -9.44
C ALA A 295 3.52 -13.59 -8.75
N ARG A 296 3.56 -13.88 -7.44
CA ARG A 296 4.82 -14.05 -6.67
C ARG A 296 5.63 -15.26 -7.14
N TYR A 297 4.97 -16.34 -7.56
CA TYR A 297 5.67 -17.48 -8.16
C TYR A 297 6.51 -17.07 -9.38
N PHE A 298 6.02 -16.10 -10.16
CA PHE A 298 6.75 -15.50 -11.29
C PHE A 298 7.59 -14.27 -10.90
N ALA A 299 7.93 -14.10 -9.65
CA ALA A 299 8.72 -12.98 -9.13
C ALA A 299 8.16 -11.58 -9.50
N LEU A 300 6.85 -11.45 -9.70
CA LEU A 300 6.22 -10.16 -9.91
C LEU A 300 6.04 -9.43 -8.57
N GLU A 301 6.23 -8.11 -8.60
CA GLU A 301 5.97 -7.24 -7.45
C GLU A 301 4.46 -7.15 -7.19
N THR A 302 4.04 -7.36 -5.95
CA THR A 302 2.62 -7.43 -5.58
C THR A 302 2.26 -6.49 -4.44
N ALA A 303 0.98 -6.15 -4.32
CA ALA A 303 0.46 -5.55 -3.10
C ALA A 303 0.45 -6.57 -1.94
N ASN A 304 0.43 -6.07 -0.70
CA ASN A 304 0.25 -6.89 0.48
C ASN A 304 -1.23 -7.07 0.80
N TYR A 305 -1.58 -8.20 1.39
CA TYR A 305 -2.95 -8.50 1.78
C TYR A 305 -3.03 -9.31 3.08
N ASP A 306 -4.20 -9.28 3.71
CA ASP A 306 -4.63 -10.16 4.80
C ASP A 306 -5.96 -10.82 4.43
N VAL A 307 -6.28 -11.96 5.03
CA VAL A 307 -7.58 -12.61 4.89
C VAL A 307 -8.29 -12.61 6.25
N ILE A 308 -9.56 -12.20 6.26
CA ILE A 308 -10.39 -12.15 7.45
C ILE A 308 -11.75 -12.81 7.19
N THR A 309 -12.53 -13.05 8.25
CA THR A 309 -13.91 -13.50 8.14
C THR A 309 -14.87 -12.34 7.86
N ALA A 310 -16.10 -12.65 7.46
CA ALA A 310 -17.12 -11.62 7.21
C ALA A 310 -17.45 -10.81 8.47
N GLU A 311 -17.47 -11.46 9.66
CA GLU A 311 -17.77 -10.85 10.96
C GLU A 311 -16.70 -9.85 11.40
N GLU A 312 -15.47 -10.00 10.93
CA GLU A 312 -14.35 -9.10 11.27
C GLU A 312 -14.33 -7.82 10.41
N THR A 313 -15.19 -7.74 9.39
CA THR A 313 -15.16 -6.64 8.40
C THR A 313 -15.29 -5.26 9.05
N GLU A 314 -16.25 -5.06 9.94
CA GLU A 314 -16.45 -3.75 10.60
C GLU A 314 -15.25 -3.35 11.44
N LYS A 315 -14.72 -4.29 12.23
CA LYS A 315 -13.51 -4.07 13.02
C LYS A 315 -12.31 -3.70 12.14
N ARG A 316 -12.16 -4.38 10.98
CA ARG A 316 -11.13 -4.05 9.99
C ARG A 316 -11.31 -2.65 9.43
N MET A 317 -12.53 -2.27 9.05
CA MET A 317 -12.82 -0.93 8.53
C MET A 317 -12.50 0.17 9.55
N MET A 318 -12.81 -0.04 10.84
CA MET A 318 -12.44 0.89 11.91
C MET A 318 -10.92 0.99 12.07
N LYS A 319 -10.20 -0.13 12.01
CA LYS A 319 -8.73 -0.15 12.07
C LYS A 319 -8.11 0.63 10.90
N VAL A 320 -8.64 0.47 9.69
CA VAL A 320 -8.17 1.22 8.51
C VAL A 320 -8.37 2.72 8.71
N ARG A 321 -9.50 3.16 9.28
CA ARG A 321 -9.76 4.59 9.55
C ARG A 321 -8.68 5.24 10.41
N GLN A 322 -8.13 4.50 11.35
CA GLN A 322 -7.11 4.96 12.30
C GLN A 322 -5.68 4.89 11.73
N GLY A 323 -5.51 4.37 10.52
CA GLY A 323 -4.21 4.24 9.88
C GLY A 323 -3.65 5.58 9.42
N VAL A 324 -2.30 5.65 9.32
CA VAL A 324 -1.53 6.80 8.82
C VAL A 324 -0.50 6.33 7.81
N ASP A 325 0.02 7.24 7.00
CA ASP A 325 1.09 7.02 5.99
C ASP A 325 0.74 6.05 4.84
N TYR A 326 -0.52 5.66 4.70
CA TYR A 326 -1.02 4.90 3.57
C TYR A 326 -2.45 5.32 3.19
N GLU A 327 -2.87 5.01 1.96
CA GLU A 327 -4.19 5.43 1.47
C GLU A 327 -5.33 4.70 2.18
N GLY A 328 -5.19 3.41 2.45
CA GLY A 328 -6.23 2.56 3.01
C GLY A 328 -6.16 1.12 2.49
N GLU A 329 -7.30 0.47 2.40
CA GLU A 329 -7.42 -0.91 1.90
C GLU A 329 -8.57 -1.06 0.89
N VAL A 330 -8.45 -2.07 0.02
CA VAL A 330 -9.54 -2.59 -0.80
C VAL A 330 -9.92 -3.96 -0.28
N LEU A 331 -11.17 -4.11 0.12
CA LEU A 331 -11.73 -5.36 0.64
C LEU A 331 -12.45 -6.07 -0.50
N TYR A 332 -12.07 -7.32 -0.77
CA TYR A 332 -12.68 -8.21 -1.74
C TYR A 332 -13.53 -9.23 -0.98
N PHE A 333 -14.83 -9.21 -1.20
CA PHE A 333 -15.78 -10.11 -0.56
C PHE A 333 -16.03 -11.30 -1.48
N MET A 334 -15.66 -12.49 -1.03
CA MET A 334 -15.69 -13.72 -1.79
C MET A 334 -16.79 -14.64 -1.28
N ASP A 335 -17.56 -15.26 -2.18
CA ASP A 335 -18.49 -16.32 -1.84
C ASP A 335 -17.80 -17.70 -1.73
N ASN A 336 -18.55 -18.73 -1.36
CA ASN A 336 -18.03 -20.11 -1.24
C ASN A 336 -17.51 -20.70 -2.57
N SER A 337 -17.87 -20.11 -3.71
CA SER A 337 -17.37 -20.47 -5.04
C SER A 337 -16.19 -19.64 -5.49
N ASN A 338 -15.59 -18.83 -4.58
CA ASN A 338 -14.54 -17.86 -4.86
C ASN A 338 -14.91 -16.79 -5.92
N ASN A 339 -16.21 -16.49 -6.09
CA ASN A 339 -16.62 -15.33 -6.88
C ASN A 339 -16.47 -14.06 -6.06
N THR A 340 -15.96 -13.00 -6.68
CA THR A 340 -15.96 -11.67 -6.09
C THR A 340 -17.35 -11.06 -6.15
N ILE A 341 -18.07 -11.09 -5.04
CA ILE A 341 -19.45 -10.61 -4.93
C ILE A 341 -19.57 -9.17 -4.44
N GLY A 342 -18.50 -8.63 -3.88
CA GLY A 342 -18.43 -7.25 -3.40
C GLY A 342 -17.00 -6.72 -3.41
N LEU A 343 -16.87 -5.42 -3.64
CA LEU A 343 -15.61 -4.67 -3.58
C LEU A 343 -15.84 -3.37 -2.82
N LEU A 344 -15.03 -3.13 -1.80
CA LEU A 344 -15.08 -1.93 -0.98
C LEU A 344 -13.70 -1.31 -0.85
N LYS A 345 -13.55 -0.02 -1.16
CA LYS A 345 -12.37 0.74 -0.78
C LYS A 345 -12.62 1.47 0.54
N LYS A 346 -11.76 1.28 1.51
CA LYS A 346 -11.77 1.97 2.79
C LYS A 346 -10.49 2.76 2.97
N LYS A 347 -10.63 4.07 3.11
CA LYS A 347 -9.50 4.99 3.22
C LYS A 347 -9.26 5.38 4.67
N THR A 348 -8.01 5.71 4.99
CA THR A 348 -7.66 6.28 6.28
C THR A 348 -8.20 7.70 6.43
N THR A 349 -8.49 8.13 7.65
CA THR A 349 -8.85 9.53 7.95
C THR A 349 -7.71 10.47 7.53
N TRP A 350 -6.49 10.10 7.84
CA TRP A 350 -5.27 10.80 7.45
C TRP A 350 -5.22 11.11 5.94
N TYR A 351 -5.40 10.08 5.10
CA TYR A 351 -5.38 10.25 3.65
C TYR A 351 -6.50 11.16 3.13
N ILE A 352 -7.72 11.00 3.65
CA ILE A 352 -8.88 11.78 3.21
C ILE A 352 -8.66 13.27 3.49
N VAL A 353 -8.16 13.60 4.68
CA VAL A 353 -7.88 14.97 5.09
C VAL A 353 -6.72 15.57 4.27
N LEU A 354 -5.60 14.86 4.14
CA LEU A 354 -4.45 15.35 3.36
C LEU A 354 -4.79 15.50 1.88
N ARG A 355 -5.59 14.59 1.32
CA ARG A 355 -6.10 14.74 -0.05
C ARG A 355 -6.91 16.03 -0.22
N ALA A 356 -7.80 16.33 0.74
CA ALA A 356 -8.60 17.54 0.72
C ALA A 356 -7.72 18.81 0.81
N ILE A 357 -6.72 18.82 1.70
CA ILE A 357 -5.76 19.91 1.82
C ILE A 357 -5.00 20.07 0.49
N ARG A 358 -4.46 18.98 -0.07
CA ARG A 358 -3.76 18.98 -1.36
C ARG A 358 -4.61 19.60 -2.47
N GLU A 359 -5.86 19.19 -2.60
CA GLU A 359 -6.75 19.67 -3.66
C GLU A 359 -7.03 21.19 -3.53
N LYS A 360 -7.30 21.67 -2.32
CA LYS A 360 -7.59 23.10 -2.09
C LYS A 360 -6.34 23.95 -2.24
N VAL A 361 -5.20 23.50 -1.76
CA VAL A 361 -3.92 24.22 -1.91
C VAL A 361 -3.43 24.17 -3.36
N SER A 362 -3.63 23.06 -4.09
CA SER A 362 -3.37 22.99 -5.53
C SER A 362 -4.24 23.98 -6.31
N HIS A 363 -5.48 24.20 -5.90
CA HIS A 363 -6.35 25.22 -6.49
C HIS A 363 -5.83 26.64 -6.20
N ALA A 364 -5.36 26.91 -4.98
CA ALA A 364 -4.76 28.20 -4.62
C ALA A 364 -3.49 28.48 -5.46
N HIS A 365 -2.58 27.49 -5.55
CA HIS A 365 -1.42 27.55 -6.43
C HIS A 365 -1.79 27.87 -7.89
N SER A 366 -2.76 27.15 -8.45
CA SER A 366 -3.21 27.36 -9.82
C SER A 366 -3.85 28.75 -10.05
N THR A 367 -4.55 29.27 -9.04
CA THR A 367 -5.14 30.61 -9.06
C THR A 367 -4.04 31.68 -9.09
N TYR A 368 -3.03 31.53 -8.22
CA TYR A 368 -1.86 32.41 -8.21
C TYR A 368 -1.10 32.35 -9.56
N LYS A 369 -0.81 31.15 -10.07
CA LYS A 369 -0.08 30.98 -11.34
C LYS A 369 -0.77 31.66 -12.52
N LYS A 370 -2.11 31.62 -12.56
CA LYS A 370 -2.90 32.26 -13.64
C LYS A 370 -2.87 33.80 -13.58
N ASN A 371 -2.85 34.37 -12.40
CA ASN A 371 -2.86 35.82 -12.19
C ASN A 371 -2.09 36.23 -10.93
N PRO A 372 -0.75 36.26 -10.98
CA PRO A 372 0.06 36.63 -9.82
C PRO A 372 -0.23 38.05 -9.33
N GLY A 373 -0.44 39.02 -10.26
CA GLY A 373 -0.74 40.42 -9.95
C GLY A 373 -2.11 40.65 -9.29
N GLY A 374 -3.04 39.69 -9.45
CA GLY A 374 -4.36 39.73 -8.80
C GLY A 374 -4.40 39.05 -7.45
N TRP A 375 -3.28 38.50 -6.97
CA TRP A 375 -3.23 37.86 -5.66
C TRP A 375 -3.30 38.88 -4.54
N SER A 376 -4.23 38.69 -3.63
CA SER A 376 -4.44 39.59 -2.47
C SER A 376 -4.79 38.78 -1.23
N SER A 377 -4.70 39.43 -0.07
CA SER A 377 -5.12 38.83 1.19
C SER A 377 -6.61 38.42 1.16
N GLN A 378 -7.45 39.16 0.45
CA GLN A 378 -8.87 38.83 0.28
C GLN A 378 -9.06 37.54 -0.52
N VAL A 379 -8.31 37.36 -1.63
CA VAL A 379 -8.35 36.11 -2.44
C VAL A 379 -7.87 34.93 -1.60
N ASN A 380 -6.75 35.08 -0.85
CA ASN A 380 -6.27 34.04 0.03
C ASN A 380 -7.29 33.66 1.10
N THR A 381 -7.93 34.65 1.75
CA THR A 381 -8.98 34.41 2.76
C THR A 381 -10.17 33.64 2.18
N GLN A 382 -10.61 33.97 0.98
CA GLN A 382 -11.69 33.22 0.31
C GLN A 382 -11.30 31.76 0.04
N LEU A 383 -10.07 31.49 -0.38
CA LEU A 383 -9.58 30.14 -0.65
C LEU A 383 -9.41 29.33 0.65
N LEU A 384 -8.93 29.94 1.72
CA LEU A 384 -8.91 29.35 3.06
C LEU A 384 -10.31 29.04 3.57
N GLY A 385 -11.30 29.88 3.26
CA GLY A 385 -12.71 29.61 3.57
C GLY A 385 -13.23 28.33 2.87
N LYS A 386 -12.82 28.10 1.61
CA LYS A 386 -13.15 26.86 0.88
C LYS A 386 -12.46 25.61 1.47
N LEU A 387 -11.21 25.75 1.96
CA LEU A 387 -10.53 24.68 2.66
C LEU A 387 -11.24 24.33 3.96
N ASN A 388 -11.54 25.33 4.79
CA ASN A 388 -12.25 25.12 6.06
C ASN A 388 -13.61 24.43 5.84
N LYS A 389 -14.39 24.90 4.86
CA LYS A 389 -15.68 24.28 4.52
C LYS A 389 -15.52 22.81 4.16
N ARG A 390 -14.50 22.47 3.36
CA ARG A 390 -14.24 21.06 2.99
C ARG A 390 -13.88 20.21 4.20
N LEU A 391 -13.12 20.74 5.16
CA LEU A 391 -12.78 20.02 6.40
C LEU A 391 -14.01 19.89 7.33
N ASP A 392 -14.93 20.87 7.35
CA ASP A 392 -16.22 20.74 8.04
C ASP A 392 -17.11 19.65 7.42
N ASP A 393 -17.09 19.52 6.09
CA ASP A 393 -17.80 18.44 5.41
C ASP A 393 -17.22 17.07 5.81
N ILE A 394 -15.89 16.93 5.83
CA ILE A 394 -15.19 15.70 6.26
C ILE A 394 -15.47 15.39 7.72
N GLN A 395 -15.52 16.40 8.60
CA GLN A 395 -15.90 16.23 10.00
C GLN A 395 -17.25 15.52 10.12
N ARG A 396 -18.25 15.99 9.38
CA ARG A 396 -19.60 15.41 9.39
C ARG A 396 -19.62 13.97 8.86
N TRP A 397 -18.88 13.70 7.78
CA TRP A 397 -18.87 12.36 7.15
C TRP A 397 -18.12 11.32 7.97
N LEU A 398 -17.03 11.73 8.64
CA LEU A 398 -16.18 10.83 9.41
C LEU A 398 -16.43 10.90 10.91
N SER A 399 -17.41 11.72 11.36
CA SER A 399 -17.71 11.94 12.77
C SER A 399 -16.46 12.33 13.58
N LEU A 400 -15.60 13.19 13.00
CA LEU A 400 -14.41 13.68 13.69
C LEU A 400 -14.84 14.63 14.82
N THR A 401 -14.04 14.67 15.88
CA THR A 401 -14.28 15.64 16.96
C THR A 401 -14.06 17.08 16.48
N PRO A 402 -14.68 18.09 17.12
CA PRO A 402 -14.40 19.49 16.83
C PRO A 402 -12.91 19.84 17.00
N GLU A 403 -12.24 19.24 17.98
CA GLU A 403 -10.83 19.43 18.30
C GLU A 403 -9.94 18.92 17.16
N GLU A 404 -10.14 17.68 16.70
CA GLU A 404 -9.42 17.10 15.56
C GLU A 404 -9.63 17.95 14.29
N THR A 405 -10.85 18.36 14.03
CA THR A 405 -11.17 19.19 12.87
C THR A 405 -10.51 20.56 12.95
N HIS A 406 -10.49 21.16 14.14
CA HIS A 406 -9.81 22.44 14.36
C HIS A 406 -8.31 22.32 14.08
N GLN A 407 -7.68 21.26 14.55
CA GLN A 407 -6.27 20.98 14.33
C GLN A 407 -5.97 20.85 12.83
N TRP A 408 -6.73 20.05 12.10
CA TRP A 408 -6.58 19.90 10.65
C TRP A 408 -6.80 21.21 9.88
N LYS A 409 -7.71 22.07 10.34
CA LYS A 409 -7.89 23.40 9.76
C LYS A 409 -6.68 24.29 10.01
N MET A 410 -6.12 24.27 11.22
CA MET A 410 -4.95 25.08 11.56
C MET A 410 -3.74 24.68 10.71
N ILE A 411 -3.40 23.37 10.66
CA ILE A 411 -2.26 22.89 9.88
C ILE A 411 -2.45 23.11 8.38
N GLY A 412 -3.65 22.88 7.84
CA GLY A 412 -3.94 23.11 6.43
C GLY A 412 -3.86 24.59 6.02
N ARG A 413 -4.29 25.51 6.90
CA ARG A 413 -4.15 26.96 6.69
C ARG A 413 -2.70 27.40 6.73
N SER A 414 -1.93 26.90 7.69
CA SER A 414 -0.50 27.20 7.81
C SER A 414 0.27 26.67 6.60
N PHE A 415 -0.03 25.47 6.13
CA PHE A 415 0.58 24.92 4.91
C PHE A 415 0.26 25.78 3.67
N GLN A 416 -0.99 26.20 3.50
CA GLN A 416 -1.34 27.11 2.38
C GLN A 416 -0.59 28.44 2.48
N SER A 417 -0.51 29.06 3.67
CA SER A 417 0.20 30.32 3.88
C SER A 417 1.70 30.19 3.59
N TRP A 418 2.34 29.15 4.15
CA TRP A 418 3.73 28.82 3.90
C TRP A 418 4.03 28.66 2.39
N LEU A 419 3.21 27.89 1.69
CA LEU A 419 3.39 27.66 0.26
C LEU A 419 3.23 28.96 -0.54
N MET A 420 2.23 29.78 -0.21
CA MET A 420 1.99 31.06 -0.91
C MET A 420 3.13 32.06 -0.67
N GLU A 421 3.72 32.10 0.51
CA GLU A 421 4.91 32.90 0.79
C GLU A 421 6.10 32.47 -0.07
N LYS A 422 6.36 31.14 -0.18
CA LYS A 422 7.38 30.60 -1.08
C LYS A 422 7.14 30.98 -2.54
N LEU A 423 5.90 30.93 -3.01
CA LEU A 423 5.53 31.31 -4.37
C LEU A 423 5.75 32.81 -4.65
N VAL A 424 5.37 33.67 -3.72
CA VAL A 424 5.54 35.13 -3.85
C VAL A 424 7.03 35.50 -3.85
N THR A 425 7.86 34.82 -3.04
CA THR A 425 9.29 35.08 -2.95
C THR A 425 10.11 34.46 -4.08
N ALA A 426 9.62 33.42 -4.74
CA ALA A 426 10.35 32.63 -5.75
C ALA A 426 10.64 33.37 -7.09
N ARG A 427 10.09 34.58 -7.31
CA ARG A 427 10.35 35.48 -8.45
C ARG A 427 10.57 34.80 -9.82
N GLY A 428 9.70 33.83 -10.19
CA GLY A 428 9.72 33.23 -11.53
C GLY A 428 9.79 31.71 -11.61
N ASP A 429 10.21 31.00 -10.56
CA ASP A 429 10.23 29.52 -10.54
C ASP A 429 9.01 28.95 -9.81
N ILE A 430 7.82 29.32 -10.31
CA ILE A 430 6.53 28.92 -9.72
C ILE A 430 6.32 27.40 -9.83
N ASP A 431 6.87 26.78 -10.89
CA ASP A 431 6.66 25.35 -11.17
C ASP A 431 7.39 24.45 -10.16
N LYS A 432 8.46 24.93 -9.54
CA LYS A 432 9.15 24.24 -8.43
C LYS A 432 8.22 23.94 -7.25
N TYR A 433 7.25 24.80 -7.01
CA TYR A 433 6.26 24.66 -5.92
C TYR A 433 4.91 24.12 -6.41
N SER A 434 4.90 23.41 -7.56
CA SER A 434 3.68 22.78 -8.05
C SER A 434 3.21 21.71 -7.08
N VAL A 435 2.04 21.90 -6.50
CA VAL A 435 1.44 20.94 -5.55
C VAL A 435 1.04 19.64 -6.26
N ARG A 436 0.66 19.75 -7.53
CA ARG A 436 0.24 18.61 -8.33
C ARG A 436 1.44 17.72 -8.67
N GLY A 437 1.47 16.52 -8.09
CA GLY A 437 2.55 15.55 -8.28
C GLY A 437 3.72 15.67 -7.29
N ASN A 438 3.81 16.76 -6.50
CA ASN A 438 4.89 16.98 -5.53
C ASN A 438 4.38 17.24 -4.11
N PHE A 439 3.11 16.97 -3.84
CA PHE A 439 2.50 17.27 -2.54
C PHE A 439 3.25 16.65 -1.35
N PRO A 440 3.63 15.36 -1.34
CA PRO A 440 4.30 14.78 -0.19
C PRO A 440 5.63 15.46 0.14
N GLN A 441 6.42 15.85 -0.87
CA GLN A 441 7.69 16.55 -0.68
C GLN A 441 7.49 17.97 -0.13
N LEU A 442 6.48 18.71 -0.65
CA LEU A 442 6.15 20.05 -0.16
C LEU A 442 5.58 19.99 1.26
N TRP A 443 4.76 18.98 1.54
CA TRP A 443 4.21 18.75 2.87
C TRP A 443 5.32 18.48 3.89
N ARG A 444 6.27 17.60 3.57
CA ARG A 444 7.45 17.33 4.41
C ARG A 444 8.31 18.57 4.63
N GLN A 445 8.57 19.36 3.56
CA GLN A 445 9.31 20.63 3.69
C GLN A 445 8.60 21.63 4.60
N PHE A 446 7.26 21.66 4.55
CA PHE A 446 6.45 22.48 5.45
C PHE A 446 6.57 21.99 6.89
N LEU A 447 6.37 20.70 7.17
CA LEU A 447 6.47 20.13 8.52
C LEU A 447 7.85 20.37 9.14
N ASN A 448 8.92 20.33 8.34
CA ASN A 448 10.29 20.64 8.77
C ASN A 448 10.59 22.16 8.84
N SER A 449 9.64 23.01 8.46
CA SER A 449 9.76 24.46 8.66
C SER A 449 9.34 24.85 10.08
N ARG A 450 9.73 26.07 10.52
CA ARG A 450 9.34 26.60 11.82
C ARG A 450 7.81 26.64 11.98
N GLU A 451 7.10 27.11 10.95
CA GLU A 451 5.64 27.21 10.98
C GLU A 451 4.97 25.83 11.07
N GLY A 452 5.51 24.81 10.40
CA GLY A 452 5.02 23.43 10.48
C GLY A 452 5.26 22.83 11.85
N ALA A 453 6.47 22.99 12.40
CA ALA A 453 6.82 22.49 13.73
C ALA A 453 5.95 23.10 14.84
N GLU A 454 5.65 24.40 14.78
CA GLU A 454 4.76 25.08 15.74
C GLU A 454 3.34 24.51 15.68
N GLN A 455 2.83 24.15 14.50
CA GLN A 455 1.50 23.55 14.35
C GLN A 455 1.44 22.11 14.87
N VAL A 456 2.48 21.30 14.63
CA VAL A 456 2.56 19.92 15.13
C VAL A 456 2.63 19.90 16.65
N SER A 457 3.36 20.83 17.28
CA SER A 457 3.48 20.92 18.75
C SER A 457 2.18 21.36 19.44
N THR A 458 1.29 22.10 18.75
CA THR A 458 -0.04 22.47 19.25
C THR A 458 -1.11 21.40 19.01
N THR A 459 -0.88 20.49 18.06
CA THR A 459 -1.81 19.43 17.70
C THR A 459 -1.52 18.15 18.47
N GLY A 460 -1.60 18.05 19.74
CA GLY A 460 -1.34 16.87 20.60
C GLY A 460 -1.70 15.46 20.08
N ASN A 461 -1.77 15.27 18.77
CA ASN A 461 -1.81 14.01 18.05
C ASN A 461 -0.65 13.98 17.05
N SER A 462 0.34 13.26 17.44
CA SER A 462 1.56 12.89 16.80
C SER A 462 1.39 12.41 15.33
N GLU A 463 1.51 13.32 14.36
CA GLU A 463 2.35 12.99 13.21
C GLU A 463 3.78 13.22 13.74
N GLN A 464 4.40 12.12 14.11
CA GLN A 464 5.77 12.12 14.56
C GLN A 464 6.62 12.66 13.41
N GLU A 465 7.31 13.79 13.61
CA GLU A 465 8.58 13.96 12.94
C GLU A 465 9.32 12.62 13.13
N GLU A 466 9.61 11.91 12.05
CA GLU A 466 10.69 10.94 12.05
C GLU A 466 11.98 11.74 12.30
N ILE A 467 12.22 12.05 13.55
CA ILE A 467 13.56 12.40 14.01
C ILE A 467 14.31 11.08 13.76
N GLN A 468 15.16 11.07 12.73
CA GLN A 468 15.99 9.90 12.49
C GLN A 468 16.73 9.65 13.79
N ALA A 469 16.55 8.49 14.40
CA ALA A 469 17.19 8.15 15.67
C ALA A 469 18.71 8.36 15.62
N GLU A 470 19.28 8.24 14.42
CA GLU A 470 20.68 8.56 14.08
C GLU A 470 21.09 9.99 14.46
N ASN A 471 20.16 10.97 14.47
CA ASN A 471 20.46 12.36 14.87
C ASN A 471 20.37 12.59 16.38
N ILE A 472 19.88 11.63 17.15
CA ILE A 472 19.76 11.70 18.63
C ILE A 472 20.80 10.81 19.30
N LEU A 473 21.22 9.74 18.62
CA LEU A 473 22.17 8.78 19.17
C LEU A 473 23.58 9.37 19.14
N GLU A 474 24.17 9.51 20.34
CA GLU A 474 25.61 9.73 20.49
C GLU A 474 26.35 8.39 20.37
N GLU A 475 27.60 8.42 19.87
CA GLU A 475 28.44 7.24 19.86
C GLU A 475 28.66 6.68 21.27
N PRO A 476 28.71 5.34 21.44
CA PRO A 476 28.92 4.73 22.75
C PRO A 476 30.25 5.20 23.38
N ARG A 477 30.21 5.69 24.60
CA ARG A 477 31.44 6.04 25.37
C ARG A 477 32.19 4.77 25.75
N SER A 478 33.48 4.87 25.99
CA SER A 478 34.31 3.72 26.40
C SER A 478 33.83 3.03 27.70
N SER A 479 33.06 3.75 28.53
CA SER A 479 32.45 3.24 29.78
C SER A 479 31.04 2.67 29.61
N SER A 480 30.52 2.56 28.37
CA SER A 480 29.18 2.01 28.14
C SER A 480 29.20 0.48 28.24
N PRO A 481 28.16 -0.16 28.79
CA PRO A 481 28.02 -1.62 28.75
C PRO A 481 28.10 -2.15 27.31
N ARG A 482 28.78 -3.28 27.15
CA ARG A 482 28.91 -3.97 25.85
C ARG A 482 28.16 -5.29 25.89
N ILE A 483 27.44 -5.61 24.82
CA ILE A 483 26.77 -6.93 24.67
C ILE A 483 27.62 -7.77 23.71
N ILE A 484 28.07 -8.93 24.19
CA ILE A 484 28.83 -9.90 23.40
C ILE A 484 27.90 -11.06 23.08
N ILE A 485 27.77 -11.39 21.80
CA ILE A 485 27.04 -12.57 21.34
C ILE A 485 27.96 -13.78 21.49
N GLY A 486 27.46 -14.85 22.15
CA GLY A 486 28.23 -16.07 22.34
C GLY A 486 28.65 -16.73 21.02
N GLU A 487 29.75 -17.50 21.05
CA GLU A 487 30.35 -18.14 19.86
C GLU A 487 29.37 -19.04 19.11
N ASP A 488 28.48 -19.74 19.81
CA ASP A 488 27.43 -20.60 19.23
C ASP A 488 26.24 -19.80 18.67
N GLY A 489 26.24 -18.47 18.81
CA GLY A 489 25.14 -17.60 18.39
C GLY A 489 23.85 -17.84 19.19
N CYS A 490 22.75 -17.29 18.69
CA CYS A 490 21.41 -17.47 19.23
C CYS A 490 20.43 -17.84 18.11
N PRO A 491 20.41 -19.10 17.63
CA PRO A 491 19.69 -19.47 16.39
C PRO A 491 18.18 -19.20 16.46
N HIS A 492 17.55 -19.31 17.63
CA HIS A 492 16.12 -19.08 17.78
C HIS A 492 15.73 -17.60 17.95
N ARG A 493 16.71 -16.74 18.33
CA ARG A 493 16.49 -15.28 18.44
C ARG A 493 17.80 -14.55 18.12
N PRO A 494 18.18 -14.54 16.83
CA PRO A 494 19.53 -14.16 16.41
C PRO A 494 19.80 -12.64 16.51
N HIS A 495 18.75 -11.84 16.59
CA HIS A 495 18.89 -10.39 16.51
C HIS A 495 18.76 -9.74 17.88
N ILE A 496 19.74 -8.89 18.23
CA ILE A 496 19.73 -8.05 19.42
C ILE A 496 20.26 -6.65 19.09
N GLY A 497 19.62 -5.63 19.63
CA GLY A 497 20.04 -4.25 19.62
C GLY A 497 19.85 -3.62 20.98
N ALA A 498 20.61 -2.58 21.31
CA ALA A 498 20.47 -1.88 22.58
C ALA A 498 20.84 -0.40 22.44
N PHE A 499 20.28 0.42 23.32
CA PHE A 499 20.67 1.82 23.49
C PHE A 499 20.60 2.22 24.97
N LEU A 500 21.22 3.34 25.30
CA LEU A 500 21.30 3.88 26.66
C LEU A 500 20.51 5.18 26.76
N LEU A 501 19.70 5.28 27.80
CA LEU A 501 19.14 6.53 28.29
C LEU A 501 20.03 7.00 29.43
N ARG A 502 20.55 8.24 29.37
CA ARG A 502 21.48 8.78 30.35
C ARG A 502 20.89 10.02 31.02
N ASN A 503 21.22 10.20 32.31
CA ASN A 503 20.79 11.34 33.12
C ASN A 503 19.25 11.54 33.04
N VAL A 504 18.49 10.46 33.09
CA VAL A 504 17.04 10.50 33.02
C VAL A 504 16.46 10.84 34.40
N ASP A 505 15.51 11.75 34.44
CA ASP A 505 14.71 12.01 35.64
C ASP A 505 13.45 11.14 35.64
N LEU A 506 13.47 10.08 36.43
CA LEU A 506 12.33 9.14 36.58
C LEU A 506 11.46 9.44 37.81
N MET A 507 11.72 10.49 38.56
CA MET A 507 10.97 10.80 39.77
C MET A 507 9.46 10.98 39.52
N GLY A 508 8.66 10.47 40.45
CA GLY A 508 7.21 10.66 40.49
C GLY A 508 6.44 10.10 39.27
N LYS A 509 5.83 10.98 38.47
CA LYS A 509 5.00 10.56 37.32
C LYS A 509 5.82 10.08 36.11
N ASN A 510 7.11 10.41 36.04
CA ASN A 510 7.93 10.11 34.86
C ASN A 510 8.21 8.60 34.73
N PHE A 511 8.48 7.90 35.84
CA PHE A 511 8.64 6.46 35.84
C PHE A 511 7.42 5.74 35.23
N LYS A 512 6.19 6.13 35.65
CA LYS A 512 4.96 5.58 35.09
C LYS A 512 4.80 5.88 33.60
N LYS A 513 5.25 7.06 33.12
CA LYS A 513 5.19 7.42 31.69
C LYS A 513 6.12 6.51 30.88
N VAL A 514 7.37 6.30 31.35
CA VAL A 514 8.33 5.39 30.70
C VAL A 514 7.76 3.97 30.62
N MET A 515 7.26 3.43 31.73
CA MET A 515 6.66 2.09 31.76
C MET A 515 5.44 1.98 30.84
N ASN A 516 4.61 3.02 30.73
CA ASN A 516 3.48 3.06 29.81
C ASN A 516 3.92 3.06 28.33
N VAL A 517 5.01 3.78 27.99
CA VAL A 517 5.59 3.75 26.64
C VAL A 517 6.04 2.33 26.30
N LEU A 518 6.79 1.68 27.18
CA LEU A 518 7.26 0.31 26.97
C LEU A 518 6.09 -0.68 26.78
N ASN A 519 5.08 -0.61 27.65
CA ASN A 519 3.91 -1.47 27.56
C ASN A 519 3.09 -1.25 26.27
N LYS A 520 2.90 0.02 25.87
CA LYS A 520 2.24 0.33 24.60
C LYS A 520 3.03 -0.17 23.39
N THR A 521 4.37 -0.03 23.43
CA THR A 521 5.24 -0.51 22.37
C THR A 521 5.22 -2.03 22.28
N HIS A 522 5.27 -2.75 23.41
CA HIS A 522 5.08 -4.20 23.45
C HIS A 522 3.73 -4.63 22.85
N GLY A 523 2.63 -3.94 23.19
CA GLY A 523 1.31 -4.27 22.67
C GLY A 523 1.14 -3.98 21.20
N LYS A 524 1.56 -2.77 20.76
CA LYS A 524 1.26 -2.27 19.41
C LYS A 524 2.31 -2.63 18.37
N ILE A 525 3.59 -2.47 18.69
CA ILE A 525 4.70 -2.61 17.72
C ILE A 525 5.31 -4.00 17.81
N CYS A 526 5.51 -4.53 19.02
CA CYS A 526 6.11 -5.85 19.23
C CYS A 526 5.11 -7.02 19.15
N ASN A 527 3.87 -6.78 18.72
CA ASN A 527 2.81 -7.80 18.63
C ASN A 527 2.71 -8.65 19.91
N ASN A 528 2.52 -8.00 21.07
CA ASN A 528 2.50 -8.64 22.38
C ASN A 528 3.73 -9.51 22.64
N LYS A 529 4.93 -9.00 22.35
CA LYS A 529 6.25 -9.64 22.51
C LYS A 529 6.56 -10.78 21.52
N LYS A 530 5.69 -11.09 20.57
CA LYS A 530 5.93 -12.12 19.55
C LYS A 530 6.96 -11.68 18.50
N LYS A 531 6.83 -10.45 17.99
CA LYS A 531 7.72 -9.92 16.95
C LYS A 531 9.06 -9.44 17.53
N ALA A 532 9.02 -8.73 18.63
CA ALA A 532 10.19 -8.27 19.36
C ALA A 532 9.91 -8.22 20.86
N TYR A 533 10.98 -8.30 21.65
CA TYR A 533 10.92 -8.17 23.11
C TYR A 533 11.84 -7.05 23.57
N ILE A 534 11.35 -6.22 24.51
CA ILE A 534 12.08 -5.10 25.11
C ILE A 534 12.37 -5.43 26.56
N GLY A 535 13.63 -5.43 26.96
CA GLY A 535 14.08 -5.47 28.35
C GLY A 535 14.69 -4.13 28.74
N ILE A 536 14.56 -3.75 30.02
CA ILE A 536 15.12 -2.52 30.56
C ILE A 536 15.87 -2.80 31.86
N HIS A 537 17.05 -2.22 32.00
CA HIS A 537 17.93 -2.44 33.13
C HIS A 537 18.57 -1.14 33.61
N ASP A 538 18.65 -0.95 34.90
CA ASP A 538 19.43 0.10 35.53
C ASP A 538 20.92 -0.26 35.44
N ILE A 539 21.70 0.57 34.76
CA ILE A 539 23.13 0.31 34.55
C ILE A 539 23.89 0.22 35.88
N GLU A 540 23.48 1.00 36.88
CA GLU A 540 24.15 1.05 38.18
C GLU A 540 23.91 -0.22 39.03
N ARG A 541 22.96 -1.04 38.62
CA ARG A 541 22.65 -2.36 39.22
C ARG A 541 23.27 -3.53 38.47
N LEU A 542 24.00 -3.29 37.39
CA LEU A 542 24.75 -4.30 36.69
C LEU A 542 26.08 -4.57 37.36
N ASN A 543 26.48 -5.85 37.46
CA ASN A 543 27.73 -6.26 38.07
C ASN A 543 28.91 -6.15 37.07
N SER A 544 28.63 -6.14 35.77
CA SER A 544 29.64 -6.14 34.73
C SER A 544 29.34 -5.13 33.63
N GLN A 545 30.40 -4.55 33.07
CA GLN A 545 30.29 -3.74 31.83
C GLN A 545 30.18 -4.59 30.55
N THR A 546 30.30 -5.93 30.69
CA THR A 546 30.20 -6.86 29.57
C THR A 546 29.10 -7.84 29.82
N LEU A 547 28.03 -7.72 29.05
CA LEU A 547 26.88 -8.61 29.10
C LEU A 547 27.01 -9.67 28.02
N ALA A 548 26.62 -10.91 28.32
CA ALA A 548 26.68 -12.02 27.38
C ALA A 548 25.28 -12.40 26.86
N TYR A 549 25.08 -12.35 25.56
CA TYR A 549 23.86 -12.81 24.91
C TYR A 549 24.11 -14.18 24.29
N LYS A 550 23.53 -15.24 24.85
CA LYS A 550 23.82 -16.61 24.46
C LYS A 550 22.63 -17.55 24.60
N SER A 551 22.68 -18.65 23.87
CA SER A 551 21.72 -19.76 23.98
C SER A 551 22.13 -20.74 25.11
N CYS A 552 21.15 -21.28 25.79
CA CYS A 552 21.37 -22.31 26.80
C CYS A 552 20.20 -23.32 26.84
N SER A 553 20.41 -24.48 27.47
CA SER A 553 19.35 -25.44 27.68
C SER A 553 18.36 -24.98 28.78
N PRO A 554 17.07 -25.35 28.69
CA PRO A 554 16.09 -25.04 29.74
C PRO A 554 16.51 -25.48 31.16
N THR A 555 17.10 -26.67 31.28
CA THR A 555 17.62 -27.19 32.55
C THR A 555 18.73 -26.36 33.15
N SER A 556 19.73 -26.00 32.34
CA SER A 556 20.84 -25.17 32.79
C SER A 556 20.37 -23.75 33.19
N LEU A 557 19.35 -23.22 32.49
CA LEU A 557 18.77 -21.95 32.85
C LEU A 557 18.03 -21.98 34.19
N LEU A 558 17.24 -23.03 34.43
CA LEU A 558 16.52 -23.20 35.70
C LEU A 558 17.47 -23.39 36.89
N GLU A 559 18.61 -24.07 36.71
CA GLU A 559 19.66 -24.15 37.72
C GLU A 559 20.25 -22.78 38.08
N CYS A 560 20.44 -21.93 37.06
CA CYS A 560 20.93 -20.55 37.27
C CYS A 560 19.91 -19.63 37.98
N LEU A 561 18.61 -19.85 37.76
CA LEU A 561 17.52 -19.05 38.33
C LEU A 561 17.19 -19.43 39.79
N GLY A 562 17.54 -20.67 40.21
CA GLY A 562 17.29 -21.19 41.59
C GLY A 562 15.83 -21.59 41.85
N GLU A 563 15.49 -21.82 43.11
CA GLU A 563 14.20 -22.39 43.51
C GLU A 563 13.03 -21.40 43.55
N GLU A 564 13.27 -20.10 43.62
CA GLU A 564 12.25 -19.04 43.77
C GLU A 564 11.53 -18.65 42.49
N VAL A 565 11.73 -19.36 41.39
CA VAL A 565 11.09 -19.07 40.09
C VAL A 565 9.61 -19.47 40.11
N SER A 566 8.73 -18.59 39.64
CA SER A 566 7.30 -18.85 39.55
C SER A 566 7.00 -20.08 38.68
N THR A 567 5.96 -20.86 39.07
CA THR A 567 5.55 -22.05 38.34
C THR A 567 5.31 -21.77 36.86
N LEU A 568 4.66 -20.67 36.54
CA LEU A 568 4.39 -20.24 35.17
C LEU A 568 5.67 -19.98 34.35
N LEU A 569 6.69 -19.37 34.96
CA LEU A 569 7.96 -19.13 34.28
C LEU A 569 8.72 -20.44 34.06
N LYS A 570 8.69 -21.38 35.04
CA LYS A 570 9.26 -22.72 34.88
C LYS A 570 8.62 -23.49 33.73
N GLU A 571 7.29 -23.47 33.63
CA GLU A 571 6.54 -24.11 32.54
C GLU A 571 6.89 -23.52 31.19
N ASN A 572 6.97 -22.20 31.09
CA ASN A 572 7.35 -21.50 29.85
C ASN A 572 8.79 -21.86 29.41
N ILE A 573 9.74 -21.87 30.34
CA ILE A 573 11.14 -22.22 30.05
C ILE A 573 11.22 -23.69 29.59
N LEU A 574 10.55 -24.61 30.28
CA LEU A 574 10.55 -26.03 29.93
C LEU A 574 9.83 -26.37 28.63
N SER A 575 8.96 -25.48 28.15
CA SER A 575 8.31 -25.61 26.84
C SER A 575 9.21 -25.26 25.65
N MET A 576 10.39 -24.69 25.90
CA MET A 576 11.34 -24.29 24.85
C MET A 576 12.37 -25.37 24.61
N GLU A 577 12.81 -25.54 23.37
CA GLU A 577 13.91 -26.44 23.03
C GLU A 577 15.26 -25.82 23.44
N HIS A 578 15.41 -24.51 23.24
CA HIS A 578 16.56 -23.70 23.66
C HIS A 578 16.09 -22.36 24.17
N CYS A 579 16.74 -21.82 25.18
CA CYS A 579 16.48 -20.51 25.73
C CYS A 579 17.57 -19.51 25.28
N THR A 580 17.16 -18.36 24.77
CA THR A 580 18.08 -17.25 24.51
C THR A 580 18.04 -16.29 25.70
N VAL A 581 19.20 -15.94 26.27
CA VAL A 581 19.31 -15.21 27.52
C VAL A 581 20.37 -14.13 27.43
N LEU A 582 20.06 -12.95 28.00
CA LEU A 582 21.03 -11.91 28.28
C LEU A 582 21.52 -12.10 29.72
N TYR A 583 22.84 -12.23 29.90
CA TYR A 583 23.47 -12.45 31.19
C TYR A 583 24.35 -11.28 31.61
N ASP A 584 24.37 -11.01 32.92
CA ASP A 584 25.39 -10.23 33.61
C ASP A 584 26.27 -11.18 34.43
N GLY A 585 27.43 -11.55 33.91
CA GLY A 585 28.21 -12.66 34.40
C GLY A 585 27.43 -13.99 34.33
N ASN A 586 27.04 -14.53 35.48
CA ASN A 586 26.21 -15.72 35.56
C ASN A 586 24.73 -15.45 35.90
N VAL A 587 24.34 -14.19 36.06
CA VAL A 587 22.98 -13.80 36.43
C VAL A 587 22.15 -13.55 35.18
N PRO A 588 21.05 -14.26 34.94
CA PRO A 588 20.12 -13.98 33.87
C PRO A 588 19.44 -12.60 34.06
N LEU A 589 19.63 -11.69 33.13
CA LEU A 589 19.00 -10.37 33.12
C LEU A 589 17.65 -10.38 32.36
N ALA A 590 17.63 -11.04 31.20
CA ALA A 590 16.42 -11.15 30.41
C ALA A 590 16.35 -12.49 29.69
N ILE A 591 15.15 -13.09 29.69
CA ILE A 591 14.79 -14.34 29.00
C ILE A 591 13.63 -14.03 28.06
N PRO A 592 13.92 -13.53 26.85
CA PRO A 592 12.85 -13.21 25.90
C PRO A 592 12.04 -14.45 25.50
N PRO A 593 10.72 -14.33 25.33
CA PRO A 593 9.90 -13.12 25.54
C PRO A 593 9.26 -13.04 26.94
N PHE A 594 9.71 -13.78 27.92
CA PHE A 594 8.95 -14.02 29.16
C PHE A 594 9.40 -13.18 30.37
N TYR A 595 10.69 -12.91 30.50
CA TYR A 595 11.25 -12.45 31.76
C TYR A 595 12.28 -11.34 31.61
N THR A 596 12.19 -10.35 32.49
CA THR A 596 13.27 -9.40 32.82
C THR A 596 13.48 -9.45 34.33
N ASN A 597 14.74 -9.47 34.76
CA ASN A 597 15.11 -9.58 36.18
C ASN A 597 14.72 -8.31 36.95
N ASP A 598 13.83 -8.45 37.94
CA ASP A 598 13.39 -7.31 38.76
C ASP A 598 14.54 -6.66 39.53
N GLY A 599 15.58 -7.43 39.92
CA GLY A 599 16.77 -6.91 40.59
C GLY A 599 17.61 -5.93 39.78
N SER A 600 17.58 -6.06 38.44
CA SER A 600 18.22 -5.14 37.50
C SER A 600 17.26 -4.09 36.94
N GLY A 601 15.96 -4.19 37.18
CA GLY A 601 14.94 -3.26 36.69
C GLY A 601 15.14 -1.83 37.22
N PRO A 602 14.81 -0.79 36.41
CA PRO A 602 14.90 0.58 36.84
C PRO A 602 13.87 0.92 37.91
N THR A 603 14.22 1.90 38.74
CA THR A 603 13.37 2.50 39.79
C THR A 603 13.18 4.00 39.55
N GLU A 604 12.40 4.65 40.39
CA GLU A 604 12.25 6.12 40.35
C GLU A 604 13.59 6.87 40.58
N ALA A 605 14.57 6.20 41.18
CA ALA A 605 15.90 6.77 41.47
C ALA A 605 16.94 6.45 40.38
N SER A 606 16.60 5.67 39.37
CA SER A 606 17.53 5.31 38.29
C SER A 606 17.78 6.48 37.33
N GLU A 607 19.05 6.77 37.04
CA GLU A 607 19.46 7.85 36.16
C GLU A 607 19.98 7.36 34.81
N ASN A 608 20.48 6.13 34.73
CA ASN A 608 21.05 5.54 33.52
C ASN A 608 20.44 4.18 33.24
N ILE A 609 19.78 4.04 32.08
CA ILE A 609 19.00 2.85 31.74
C ILE A 609 19.51 2.25 30.45
N LEU A 610 19.80 0.95 30.48
CA LEU A 610 20.00 0.14 29.28
C LEU A 610 18.65 -0.38 28.78
N VAL A 611 18.31 -0.07 27.53
CA VAL A 611 17.17 -0.64 26.83
C VAL A 611 17.69 -1.63 25.82
N GLN A 612 17.34 -2.91 25.98
CA GLN A 612 17.69 -3.97 25.04
C GLN A 612 16.46 -4.46 24.28
N ILE A 613 16.61 -4.79 23.00
CA ILE A 613 15.56 -5.25 22.12
C ILE A 613 16.05 -6.50 21.40
N THR A 614 15.25 -7.56 21.42
CA THR A 614 15.57 -8.81 20.72
C THR A 614 14.44 -9.21 19.77
N SER A 615 14.77 -9.85 18.65
CA SER A 615 13.79 -10.32 17.65
C SER A 615 14.20 -11.68 17.07
N GLU A 616 13.19 -12.48 16.74
CA GLU A 616 13.32 -13.72 15.98
C GLU A 616 13.25 -13.46 14.48
N GLU A 617 12.60 -12.35 14.06
CA GLU A 617 12.25 -12.09 12.67
C GLU A 617 13.41 -11.44 11.90
N SER A 618 13.87 -10.26 12.34
CA SER A 618 14.86 -9.50 11.59
C SER A 618 15.51 -8.36 12.39
N LEU A 619 16.62 -7.83 11.88
CA LEU A 619 17.27 -6.64 12.41
C LEU A 619 16.41 -5.38 12.19
N GLU A 620 15.66 -5.32 11.06
CA GLU A 620 14.75 -4.22 10.77
C GLU A 620 13.64 -4.12 11.83
N ALA A 621 13.16 -5.25 12.36
CA ALA A 621 12.19 -5.25 13.46
C ALA A 621 12.76 -4.58 14.71
N ILE A 622 14.05 -4.79 15.01
CA ILE A 622 14.74 -4.13 16.12
C ILE A 622 14.87 -2.64 15.87
N VAL A 623 15.35 -2.24 14.69
CA VAL A 623 15.51 -0.82 14.30
C VAL A 623 14.18 -0.08 14.40
N MET A 624 13.09 -0.69 13.91
CA MET A 624 11.74 -0.11 14.00
C MET A 624 11.31 0.13 15.46
N VAL A 625 11.55 -0.85 16.35
CA VAL A 625 11.21 -0.73 17.78
C VAL A 625 12.10 0.30 18.47
N MET A 626 13.40 0.32 18.17
CA MET A 626 14.34 1.32 18.69
C MET A 626 13.91 2.73 18.33
N ASN A 627 13.64 2.98 17.03
CA ASN A 627 13.19 4.28 16.54
C ASN A 627 11.92 4.74 17.24
N ALA A 628 10.93 3.84 17.37
CA ALA A 628 9.69 4.16 18.06
C ALA A 628 9.88 4.51 19.55
N LEU A 629 10.77 3.80 20.24
CA LEU A 629 11.07 4.08 21.65
C LEU A 629 11.84 5.39 21.82
N ILE A 630 12.89 5.60 21.03
CA ILE A 630 13.73 6.80 21.08
C ILE A 630 12.86 8.04 20.84
N GLN A 631 12.01 8.02 19.83
CA GLN A 631 11.07 9.10 19.56
C GLN A 631 10.14 9.37 20.74
N GLN A 632 9.50 8.33 21.29
CA GLN A 632 8.58 8.49 22.42
C GLN A 632 9.29 9.01 23.68
N PHE A 633 10.50 8.54 23.96
CA PHE A 633 11.29 9.05 25.10
C PHE A 633 11.72 10.50 24.91
N TYR A 634 12.13 10.85 23.69
CA TYR A 634 12.47 12.23 23.34
C TYR A 634 11.28 13.19 23.55
N HIS A 635 10.08 12.80 23.11
CA HIS A 635 8.85 13.58 23.33
C HIS A 635 8.43 13.67 24.79
N LEU A 636 8.86 12.74 25.65
CA LEU A 636 8.67 12.84 27.08
C LEU A 636 9.72 13.74 27.77
N GLY A 637 10.65 14.32 27.00
CA GLY A 637 11.78 15.10 27.53
C GLY A 637 12.89 14.24 28.15
N ILE A 638 12.86 12.92 27.87
CA ILE A 638 13.87 11.97 28.31
C ILE A 638 14.92 11.89 27.20
N LYS A 639 16.07 12.48 27.42
CA LYS A 639 17.17 12.55 26.42
C LYS A 639 18.19 11.42 26.60
#